data_36943d797d640ce339936f7453d04efd
#
_entry.id   36943d797d640ce339936f7453d04efd
#
_cell.length_a   1.000
_cell.length_b   1.000
_cell.length_c   1.000
_cell.angle_alpha   90.00
_cell.angle_beta   90.00
_cell.angle_gamma   90.00
#
_symmetry.space_group_name_H-M   'P 1'
#
loop_
_entity.id
_entity.type
_entity.pdbx_description
1 polymer ?
#
loop_
_entity_poly.entity_id
_entity_poly.type
_entity_poly.pdbx_seq_one_letter_code
_entity_poly.pdbx_strand_id
1 'polypeptide(L)'
;MSVPLPNDYAERVYAGVLGKVIGVYLGRPFEGWTYEKIQDQLGDIEYYVHNKLNVPLIVTDDDISGTFTFVRALADNHFDVDITAQQIGETWLNYLIEKRTILWWGGLGNSTEHTAYLRLKNGVQAPDSGSMALNGKVVSEQIGAQIFIDGWAMVSPGDPDQAAALSEKAARVSHDGEAVYGAIVMAVLEAMAFVEQDTNKLLDTALDYIPQDSVIRKLIDDVRTWHAKEPDWRATREILAANYGYDKYGGNCHMVPNHGLIIHSLLHGENDFSETMKIINTCGWDTDCNSGNVGCLMGIKNGLQGIDLGLNKGADWRGPVADRIYIPTADPTWGISDCAREAVEIINSGRALAAEELWQPKGNAPFHFEFPGSVQGFTITSGTGEIENVEGHSSAGKRTLRLQGDAETRFGTPVFTPSVDIARYFDGKGYALMASPRVYPGQTINGRISGSGSANLYLASYGGDDEVVISRGEPAQLNESGVTFSMPVPSVQPVFEIGVELPEGGVVFLDYLSWSGEPEVTFRQPDTPKGKHPSAMWRRAWVNGVDELWTFAESFRLMQNEGRGLIVQGTRDWRNYTVTADVTPHMAKAAGIAARVQGMRRYYGLLIGHDKKVRIIKMVNEESILASADFNWSFGDTIELSLTVDGDKIIGVANGVEVLKTEDSTLACGGIALIAEEGRTATNSVRVNPA
;
A
#
# COMPACT_ATOMS: atom_id res chain seq x y z
N MET A 1 -21.35 -17.13 -16.91
CA MET A 1 -20.57 -18.11 -16.09
C MET A 1 -19.20 -17.47 -15.92
N SER A 2 -18.69 -17.38 -14.71
CA SER A 2 -17.34 -16.85 -14.47
C SER A 2 -16.29 -17.64 -15.26
N VAL A 3 -15.29 -16.96 -15.81
CA VAL A 3 -14.14 -17.59 -16.44
C VAL A 3 -13.34 -18.31 -15.33
N PRO A 4 -12.95 -19.59 -15.51
CA PRO A 4 -12.16 -20.29 -14.50
C PRO A 4 -10.78 -19.62 -14.32
N LEU A 5 -10.31 -19.52 -13.07
CA LEU A 5 -8.98 -19.00 -12.79
C LEU A 5 -7.90 -19.94 -13.37
N PRO A 6 -6.84 -19.41 -14.00
CA PRO A 6 -5.69 -20.20 -14.47
C PRO A 6 -5.02 -20.96 -13.32
N ASN A 7 -4.45 -22.14 -13.59
CA ASN A 7 -3.77 -22.93 -12.55
C ASN A 7 -2.57 -22.22 -11.93
N ASP A 8 -1.92 -21.35 -12.67
CA ASP A 8 -0.77 -20.54 -12.27
C ASP A 8 -1.16 -19.10 -11.88
N TYR A 9 -2.46 -18.85 -11.67
CA TYR A 9 -3.01 -17.53 -11.36
C TYR A 9 -2.26 -16.83 -10.23
N ALA A 10 -2.09 -17.51 -9.10
CA ALA A 10 -1.43 -16.90 -7.93
C ALA A 10 0.03 -16.48 -8.21
N GLU A 11 0.79 -17.32 -8.93
CA GLU A 11 2.19 -16.99 -9.27
C GLU A 11 2.26 -15.84 -10.28
N ARG A 12 1.35 -15.79 -11.26
CA ARG A 12 1.30 -14.71 -12.25
C ARG A 12 0.83 -13.38 -11.66
N VAL A 13 -0.11 -13.38 -10.71
CA VAL A 13 -0.45 -12.17 -9.95
C VAL A 13 0.76 -11.66 -9.18
N TYR A 14 1.49 -12.54 -8.48
CA TYR A 14 2.70 -12.12 -7.80
C TYR A 14 3.76 -11.59 -8.77
N ALA A 15 3.93 -12.21 -9.94
CA ALA A 15 4.84 -11.71 -10.97
C ALA A 15 4.40 -10.34 -11.52
N GLY A 16 3.11 -10.09 -11.69
CA GLY A 16 2.54 -8.79 -12.06
C GLY A 16 2.80 -7.72 -11.01
N VAL A 17 2.49 -8.02 -9.74
CA VAL A 17 2.77 -7.12 -8.60
C VAL A 17 4.27 -6.79 -8.51
N LEU A 18 5.13 -7.79 -8.58
CA LEU A 18 6.58 -7.61 -8.56
C LEU A 18 7.06 -6.80 -9.76
N GLY A 19 6.55 -7.08 -10.96
CA GLY A 19 6.88 -6.36 -12.19
C GLY A 19 6.48 -4.89 -12.11
N LYS A 20 5.27 -4.57 -11.57
CA LYS A 20 4.83 -3.20 -11.27
C LYS A 20 5.84 -2.48 -10.39
N VAL A 21 6.21 -3.08 -9.28
CA VAL A 21 7.11 -2.50 -8.28
C VAL A 21 8.52 -2.31 -8.84
N ILE A 22 9.05 -3.28 -9.60
CA ILE A 22 10.33 -3.15 -10.30
C ILE A 22 10.28 -1.95 -11.26
N GLY A 23 9.22 -1.85 -12.07
CA GLY A 23 9.06 -0.78 -13.05
C GLY A 23 9.04 0.60 -12.40
N VAL A 24 8.20 0.79 -11.40
CA VAL A 24 8.11 2.07 -10.68
C VAL A 24 9.46 2.46 -10.06
N TYR A 25 10.11 1.57 -9.33
CA TYR A 25 11.40 1.89 -8.69
C TYR A 25 12.55 2.08 -9.68
N LEU A 26 12.43 1.51 -10.88
CA LEU A 26 13.39 1.75 -11.96
C LEU A 26 13.23 3.16 -12.54
N GLY A 27 11.98 3.57 -12.85
CA GLY A 27 11.67 4.84 -13.53
C GLY A 27 11.65 6.07 -12.61
N ARG A 28 11.25 5.90 -11.35
CA ARG A 28 11.02 6.97 -10.37
C ARG A 28 12.17 7.97 -10.18
N PRO A 29 13.46 7.57 -10.17
CA PRO A 29 14.56 8.52 -9.95
C PRO A 29 14.72 9.62 -11.00
N PHE A 30 14.18 9.44 -12.21
CA PHE A 30 14.31 10.38 -13.32
C PHE A 30 12.95 10.67 -14.02
N GLU A 31 11.86 10.50 -13.29
CA GLU A 31 10.51 10.89 -13.73
C GLU A 31 10.50 12.32 -14.28
N GLY A 32 9.78 12.54 -15.38
CA GLY A 32 9.67 13.83 -16.05
C GLY A 32 10.91 14.24 -16.86
N TRP A 33 11.94 13.40 -16.97
CA TRP A 33 13.10 13.71 -17.80
C TRP A 33 12.77 13.47 -19.29
N THR A 34 13.37 14.32 -20.14
CA THR A 34 13.31 14.10 -21.60
C THR A 34 14.29 12.98 -22.00
N TYR A 35 14.01 12.38 -23.15
CA TYR A 35 14.90 11.38 -23.76
C TYR A 35 16.35 11.88 -23.88
N GLU A 36 16.54 13.11 -24.36
CA GLU A 36 17.85 13.71 -24.56
C GLU A 36 18.60 13.86 -23.22
N LYS A 37 17.87 14.26 -22.17
CA LYS A 37 18.48 14.39 -20.82
C LYS A 37 18.89 13.03 -20.27
N ILE A 38 18.07 11.99 -20.46
CA ILE A 38 18.40 10.64 -20.05
C ILE A 38 19.63 10.15 -20.80
N GLN A 39 19.66 10.28 -22.12
CA GLN A 39 20.81 9.87 -22.93
C GLN A 39 22.10 10.59 -22.57
N ASP A 40 22.03 11.90 -22.28
CA ASP A 40 23.20 12.71 -21.89
C ASP A 40 23.75 12.33 -20.52
N GLN A 41 22.88 12.07 -19.52
CA GLN A 41 23.31 11.91 -18.13
C GLN A 41 23.39 10.46 -17.66
N LEU A 42 22.59 9.57 -18.19
CA LEU A 42 22.47 8.18 -17.74
C LEU A 42 22.81 7.15 -18.82
N GLY A 43 22.63 7.51 -20.10
CA GLY A 43 22.66 6.57 -21.22
C GLY A 43 21.40 5.72 -21.28
N ASP A 44 21.49 4.55 -21.90
CA ASP A 44 20.39 3.57 -21.89
C ASP A 44 20.16 3.05 -20.46
N ILE A 45 18.91 2.96 -20.07
CA ILE A 45 18.52 2.51 -18.73
C ILE A 45 18.44 0.97 -18.71
N GLU A 46 19.54 0.34 -18.45
CA GLU A 46 19.65 -1.12 -18.43
C GLU A 46 19.44 -1.74 -17.05
N TYR A 47 19.48 -0.92 -15.99
CA TYR A 47 19.33 -1.34 -14.59
C TYR A 47 19.02 -0.15 -13.68
N TYR A 48 18.79 -0.39 -12.39
CA TYR A 48 18.51 0.64 -11.40
C TYR A 48 19.60 1.73 -11.35
N VAL A 49 19.18 2.99 -11.40
CA VAL A 49 20.09 4.17 -11.42
C VAL A 49 20.01 5.02 -10.15
N HIS A 50 19.22 4.61 -9.15
CA HIS A 50 19.01 5.33 -7.90
C HIS A 50 20.31 5.72 -7.20
N ASN A 51 21.34 4.85 -7.19
CA ASN A 51 22.66 5.13 -6.63
C ASN A 51 23.40 6.23 -7.40
N LYS A 52 23.28 6.28 -8.74
CA LYS A 52 23.89 7.34 -9.57
C LYS A 52 23.26 8.70 -9.26
N LEU A 53 21.99 8.73 -8.90
CA LEU A 53 21.23 9.94 -8.59
C LEU A 53 21.16 10.25 -7.09
N ASN A 54 21.78 9.41 -6.25
CA ASN A 54 21.84 9.56 -4.79
C ASN A 54 20.44 9.69 -4.15
N VAL A 55 19.51 8.82 -4.55
CA VAL A 55 18.17 8.70 -3.99
C VAL A 55 17.93 7.26 -3.48
N PRO A 56 17.03 7.03 -2.51
CA PRO A 56 16.67 5.68 -2.10
C PRO A 56 15.98 4.91 -3.24
N LEU A 57 16.17 3.59 -3.27
CA LEU A 57 15.46 2.72 -4.21
C LEU A 57 14.00 2.53 -3.78
N ILE A 58 13.80 2.18 -2.50
CA ILE A 58 12.46 1.92 -1.96
C ILE A 58 11.88 3.24 -1.47
N VAL A 59 10.81 3.68 -2.11
CA VAL A 59 10.18 4.98 -1.87
C VAL A 59 8.65 4.85 -1.75
N THR A 60 8.01 5.86 -1.20
CA THR A 60 6.56 6.05 -1.35
C THR A 60 6.30 6.60 -2.74
N ASP A 61 5.28 6.08 -3.39
CA ASP A 61 4.94 6.42 -4.75
C ASP A 61 3.44 6.25 -5.00
N ASP A 62 2.83 7.08 -5.86
CA ASP A 62 1.41 7.03 -6.15
C ASP A 62 1.05 5.86 -7.07
N ASP A 63 1.90 5.50 -8.02
CA ASP A 63 1.70 4.33 -8.88
C ASP A 63 1.53 3.04 -8.09
N ILE A 64 2.36 2.84 -7.05
CA ILE A 64 2.27 1.70 -6.14
C ILE A 64 1.08 1.87 -5.20
N SER A 65 0.99 3.02 -4.54
CA SER A 65 -0.02 3.24 -3.50
C SER A 65 -1.44 3.23 -4.06
N GLY A 66 -1.67 3.86 -5.22
CA GLY A 66 -2.98 3.88 -5.87
C GLY A 66 -3.40 2.52 -6.39
N THR A 67 -2.50 1.80 -7.07
CA THR A 67 -2.75 0.45 -7.58
C THR A 67 -3.25 -0.50 -6.49
N PHE A 68 -2.56 -0.56 -5.35
CA PHE A 68 -2.91 -1.50 -4.29
C PHE A 68 -3.96 -0.98 -3.30
N THR A 69 -4.19 0.33 -3.23
CA THR A 69 -5.21 0.91 -2.34
C THR A 69 -6.60 0.91 -2.97
N PHE A 70 -6.72 1.32 -4.23
CA PHE A 70 -8.04 1.53 -4.82
C PHE A 70 -8.79 0.23 -5.12
N VAL A 71 -8.09 -0.83 -5.46
CA VAL A 71 -8.69 -2.16 -5.64
C VAL A 71 -9.30 -2.73 -4.35
N ARG A 72 -8.91 -2.23 -3.17
CA ARG A 72 -9.52 -2.61 -1.88
C ARG A 72 -10.99 -2.23 -1.78
N ALA A 73 -11.49 -1.37 -2.68
CA ALA A 73 -12.91 -1.13 -2.83
C ALA A 73 -13.72 -2.42 -3.02
N LEU A 74 -13.16 -3.43 -3.67
CA LEU A 74 -13.80 -4.74 -3.82
C LEU A 74 -14.03 -5.41 -2.46
N ALA A 75 -12.99 -5.49 -1.62
CA ALA A 75 -13.11 -6.08 -0.28
C ALA A 75 -14.04 -5.26 0.64
N ASP A 76 -13.95 -3.93 0.58
CA ASP A 76 -14.80 -3.02 1.37
C ASP A 76 -16.29 -3.10 0.97
N ASN A 77 -16.58 -3.55 -0.25
CA ASN A 77 -17.93 -3.76 -0.79
C ASN A 77 -18.24 -5.25 -1.04
N HIS A 78 -17.65 -6.14 -0.22
CA HIS A 78 -17.98 -7.58 -0.20
C HIS A 78 -17.74 -8.30 -1.54
N PHE A 79 -16.75 -7.86 -2.32
CA PHE A 79 -16.40 -8.40 -3.63
C PHE A 79 -17.55 -8.40 -4.64
N ASP A 80 -18.36 -7.34 -4.63
CA ASP A 80 -19.45 -7.17 -5.57
C ASP A 80 -18.89 -6.82 -6.95
N VAL A 81 -19.13 -7.67 -7.96
CA VAL A 81 -18.73 -7.43 -9.36
C VAL A 81 -19.45 -6.22 -9.97
N ASP A 82 -20.64 -5.90 -9.44
CA ASP A 82 -21.44 -4.74 -9.87
C ASP A 82 -21.06 -3.46 -9.13
N ILE A 83 -19.94 -3.46 -8.37
CA ILE A 83 -19.42 -2.27 -7.69
C ILE A 83 -19.53 -1.03 -8.59
N THR A 84 -19.93 0.09 -8.02
CA THR A 84 -20.14 1.35 -8.75
C THR A 84 -18.94 2.30 -8.61
N ALA A 85 -18.78 3.23 -9.56
CA ALA A 85 -17.78 4.31 -9.45
C ALA A 85 -17.96 5.13 -8.16
N GLN A 86 -19.20 5.34 -7.71
CA GLN A 86 -19.48 6.02 -6.43
C GLN A 86 -18.86 5.26 -5.24
N GLN A 87 -19.06 3.95 -5.13
CA GLN A 87 -18.49 3.13 -4.04
C GLN A 87 -16.95 3.15 -4.06
N ILE A 88 -16.36 3.13 -5.27
CA ILE A 88 -14.90 3.29 -5.43
C ILE A 88 -14.47 4.68 -4.96
N GLY A 89 -15.21 5.75 -5.30
CA GLY A 89 -14.95 7.10 -4.81
C GLY A 89 -15.04 7.24 -3.28
N GLU A 90 -15.95 6.52 -2.64
CA GLU A 90 -16.04 6.45 -1.17
C GLU A 90 -14.80 5.78 -0.56
N THR A 91 -14.24 4.78 -1.23
CA THR A 91 -12.96 4.15 -0.85
C THR A 91 -11.81 5.16 -0.89
N TRP A 92 -11.76 6.04 -1.90
CA TRP A 92 -10.78 7.13 -1.93
C TRP A 92 -10.89 8.02 -0.69
N LEU A 93 -12.10 8.43 -0.32
CA LEU A 93 -12.33 9.26 0.88
C LEU A 93 -11.98 8.55 2.19
N ASN A 94 -12.00 7.22 2.21
CA ASN A 94 -11.60 6.44 3.37
C ASN A 94 -10.08 6.33 3.53
N TYR A 95 -9.35 6.05 2.43
CA TYR A 95 -7.93 5.72 2.51
C TYR A 95 -7.00 6.91 2.29
N LEU A 96 -7.48 8.02 1.71
CA LEU A 96 -6.62 9.16 1.40
C LEU A 96 -6.69 10.24 2.47
N ILE A 97 -5.53 10.82 2.75
CA ILE A 97 -5.38 12.01 3.60
C ILE A 97 -4.78 13.10 2.73
N GLU A 98 -5.53 14.17 2.51
CA GLU A 98 -5.13 15.30 1.69
C GLU A 98 -3.76 15.87 2.11
N LYS A 99 -2.88 16.13 1.13
CA LYS A 99 -1.52 16.65 1.31
C LYS A 99 -0.55 15.73 2.07
N ARG A 100 -0.90 14.47 2.29
CA ARG A 100 -0.05 13.52 3.03
C ARG A 100 0.11 12.17 2.39
N THR A 101 -0.88 11.76 1.59
CA THR A 101 -0.84 10.51 0.81
C THR A 101 -0.72 10.82 -0.68
N ILE A 102 -1.16 9.93 -1.55
CA ILE A 102 -0.91 9.98 -3.00
C ILE A 102 -1.52 11.16 -3.77
N LEU A 103 -2.35 11.99 -3.14
CA LEU A 103 -3.05 13.12 -3.80
C LEU A 103 -2.61 14.51 -3.30
N TRP A 104 -1.47 14.60 -2.65
CA TRP A 104 -1.00 15.84 -2.02
C TRP A 104 -0.52 16.91 -2.99
N TRP A 105 -0.09 16.53 -4.21
CA TRP A 105 0.52 17.46 -5.16
C TRP A 105 -0.49 18.10 -6.10
N GLY A 106 -0.26 19.33 -6.47
CA GLY A 106 -0.94 20.06 -7.53
C GLY A 106 -2.21 20.82 -7.13
N GLY A 107 -3.13 20.20 -6.41
CA GLY A 107 -4.40 20.82 -6.04
C GLY A 107 -5.43 20.93 -7.17
N LEU A 108 -6.51 21.64 -6.91
CA LEU A 108 -7.64 21.79 -7.81
C LEU A 108 -7.22 22.38 -9.17
N GLY A 109 -7.57 21.67 -10.24
CA GLY A 109 -7.30 22.10 -11.61
C GLY A 109 -5.86 21.85 -12.10
N ASN A 110 -5.01 21.25 -11.25
CA ASN A 110 -3.62 20.93 -11.60
C ASN A 110 -3.35 19.42 -11.55
N SER A 111 -3.56 18.78 -10.40
CA SER A 111 -3.56 17.30 -10.31
C SER A 111 -4.97 16.78 -10.56
N THR A 112 -5.09 15.78 -11.43
CA THR A 112 -6.38 15.14 -11.75
C THR A 112 -6.95 14.43 -10.53
N GLU A 113 -6.14 13.63 -9.86
CA GLU A 113 -6.53 12.84 -8.69
C GLU A 113 -6.90 13.74 -7.51
N HIS A 114 -6.09 14.77 -7.24
CA HIS A 114 -6.39 15.73 -6.18
C HIS A 114 -7.66 16.54 -6.49
N THR A 115 -7.86 16.91 -7.75
CA THR A 115 -9.10 17.56 -8.20
C THR A 115 -10.32 16.68 -7.93
N ALA A 116 -10.27 15.41 -8.35
CA ALA A 116 -11.36 14.45 -8.12
C ALA A 116 -11.61 14.23 -6.61
N TYR A 117 -10.55 14.07 -5.81
CA TYR A 117 -10.66 13.95 -4.35
C TYR A 117 -11.37 15.16 -3.73
N LEU A 118 -11.00 16.38 -4.12
CA LEU A 118 -11.66 17.60 -3.64
C LEU A 118 -13.13 17.68 -4.06
N ARG A 119 -13.46 17.20 -5.28
CA ARG A 119 -14.86 17.07 -5.73
C ARG A 119 -15.63 16.08 -4.87
N LEU A 120 -15.09 14.88 -4.66
CA LEU A 120 -15.68 13.86 -3.78
C LEU A 120 -15.87 14.39 -2.35
N LYS A 121 -14.85 15.03 -1.77
CA LYS A 121 -14.88 15.63 -0.43
C LYS A 121 -15.98 16.69 -0.30
N ASN A 122 -16.27 17.40 -1.37
CA ASN A 122 -17.35 18.42 -1.44
C ASN A 122 -18.69 17.85 -1.89
N GLY A 123 -18.86 16.52 -1.89
CA GLY A 123 -20.16 15.85 -2.14
C GLY A 123 -20.49 15.61 -3.61
N VAL A 124 -19.57 15.88 -4.55
CA VAL A 124 -19.72 15.49 -5.95
C VAL A 124 -19.32 14.03 -6.10
N GLN A 125 -20.29 13.18 -6.38
CA GLN A 125 -20.05 11.74 -6.50
C GLN A 125 -19.37 11.37 -7.83
N ALA A 126 -18.67 10.23 -7.85
CA ALA A 126 -18.22 9.63 -9.09
C ALA A 126 -19.42 9.03 -9.87
N PRO A 127 -19.43 9.12 -11.22
CA PRO A 127 -18.34 9.54 -12.10
C PRO A 127 -18.20 11.05 -12.33
N ASP A 128 -19.12 11.89 -11.83
CA ASP A 128 -19.09 13.33 -12.07
C ASP A 128 -17.83 13.99 -11.50
N SER A 129 -17.26 13.45 -10.41
CA SER A 129 -16.02 13.93 -9.79
C SER A 129 -14.83 13.97 -10.74
N GLY A 130 -14.75 13.05 -11.71
CA GLY A 130 -13.69 12.95 -12.71
C GLY A 130 -14.03 13.55 -14.07
N SER A 131 -15.28 14.00 -14.28
CA SER A 131 -15.79 14.35 -15.60
C SER A 131 -15.11 15.56 -16.25
N MET A 132 -14.92 15.51 -17.56
CA MET A 132 -14.46 16.66 -18.37
C MET A 132 -15.42 17.83 -18.31
N ALA A 133 -16.72 17.58 -18.15
CA ALA A 133 -17.73 18.62 -18.03
C ALA A 133 -17.48 19.51 -16.81
N LEU A 134 -16.97 18.93 -15.71
CA LEU A 134 -16.71 19.64 -14.47
C LEU A 134 -15.27 20.15 -14.35
N ASN A 135 -14.29 19.38 -14.81
CA ASN A 135 -12.86 19.61 -14.55
C ASN A 135 -12.09 20.11 -15.78
N GLY A 136 -12.67 20.02 -16.98
CA GLY A 136 -12.03 20.36 -18.23
C GLY A 136 -11.17 19.22 -18.80
N LYS A 137 -10.97 19.25 -20.13
CA LYS A 137 -10.33 18.16 -20.87
C LYS A 137 -8.89 17.87 -20.41
N VAL A 138 -8.07 18.92 -20.27
CA VAL A 138 -6.64 18.77 -19.92
C VAL A 138 -6.46 18.06 -18.57
N VAL A 139 -7.26 18.45 -17.56
CA VAL A 139 -7.19 17.83 -16.23
C VAL A 139 -7.72 16.39 -16.26
N SER A 140 -8.79 16.12 -17.00
CA SER A 140 -9.43 14.79 -16.99
C SER A 140 -8.74 13.74 -17.85
N GLU A 141 -7.81 14.12 -18.75
CA GLU A 141 -7.13 13.20 -19.67
C GLU A 141 -5.66 12.91 -19.29
N GLN A 142 -5.30 13.02 -18.02
CA GLN A 142 -3.96 12.65 -17.54
C GLN A 142 -3.85 11.13 -17.32
N ILE A 143 -2.63 10.62 -17.08
CA ILE A 143 -2.34 9.18 -17.08
C ILE A 143 -2.86 8.44 -15.84
N GLY A 144 -3.22 9.13 -14.76
CA GLY A 144 -3.56 8.51 -13.46
C GLY A 144 -4.63 7.43 -13.53
N ALA A 145 -5.59 7.50 -14.47
CA ALA A 145 -6.55 6.43 -14.69
C ALA A 145 -5.89 5.08 -14.99
N GLN A 146 -4.81 5.10 -15.77
CA GLN A 146 -4.11 3.91 -16.23
C GLN A 146 -3.12 3.39 -15.18
N ILE A 147 -2.40 4.27 -14.48
CA ILE A 147 -1.39 3.84 -13.51
C ILE A 147 -1.98 3.09 -12.31
N PHE A 148 -3.25 3.30 -11.98
CA PHE A 148 -3.93 2.65 -10.87
C PHE A 148 -4.73 1.41 -11.27
N ILE A 149 -4.64 0.97 -12.55
CA ILE A 149 -5.57 0.00 -13.10
C ILE A 149 -5.15 -1.47 -12.90
N ASP A 150 -3.85 -1.71 -12.68
CA ASP A 150 -3.28 -3.07 -12.70
C ASP A 150 -3.98 -4.02 -11.70
N GLY A 151 -4.33 -3.54 -10.50
CA GLY A 151 -5.06 -4.33 -9.52
C GLY A 151 -6.43 -4.79 -10.02
N TRP A 152 -7.15 -3.92 -10.74
CA TRP A 152 -8.45 -4.20 -11.32
C TRP A 152 -8.38 -5.17 -12.50
N ALA A 153 -7.29 -5.14 -13.23
CA ALA A 153 -7.00 -6.09 -14.31
C ALA A 153 -6.70 -7.49 -13.77
N MET A 154 -5.81 -7.57 -12.77
CA MET A 154 -5.36 -8.84 -12.19
C MET A 154 -6.47 -9.65 -11.50
N VAL A 155 -7.57 -9.02 -11.07
CA VAL A 155 -8.74 -9.75 -10.52
C VAL A 155 -9.65 -10.32 -11.59
N SER A 156 -9.37 -10.11 -12.88
CA SER A 156 -10.19 -10.52 -14.03
C SER A 156 -9.42 -11.39 -15.05
N PRO A 157 -8.66 -12.43 -14.63
CA PRO A 157 -7.77 -13.17 -15.51
C PRO A 157 -8.54 -13.89 -16.64
N GLY A 158 -8.20 -13.57 -17.90
CA GLY A 158 -8.83 -14.15 -19.08
C GLY A 158 -10.26 -13.68 -19.35
N ASP A 159 -10.76 -12.70 -18.61
CA ASP A 159 -12.10 -12.12 -18.75
C ASP A 159 -12.01 -10.63 -19.16
N PRO A 160 -11.94 -10.35 -20.47
CA PRO A 160 -11.81 -8.98 -20.96
C PRO A 160 -13.08 -8.13 -20.71
N ASP A 161 -14.27 -8.75 -20.68
CA ASP A 161 -15.52 -8.04 -20.39
C ASP A 161 -15.52 -7.51 -18.95
N GLN A 162 -15.16 -8.37 -17.99
CA GLN A 162 -15.05 -7.97 -16.57
C GLN A 162 -13.94 -6.93 -16.38
N ALA A 163 -12.77 -7.13 -16.98
CA ALA A 163 -11.65 -6.21 -16.90
C ALA A 163 -12.02 -4.81 -17.42
N ALA A 164 -12.66 -4.73 -18.59
CA ALA A 164 -13.12 -3.47 -19.17
C ALA A 164 -14.17 -2.78 -18.28
N ALA A 165 -15.15 -3.55 -17.78
CA ALA A 165 -16.24 -3.00 -16.95
C ALA A 165 -15.75 -2.45 -15.60
N LEU A 166 -14.86 -3.18 -14.90
CA LEU A 166 -14.29 -2.74 -13.62
C LEU A 166 -13.35 -1.56 -13.82
N SER A 167 -12.48 -1.61 -14.83
CA SER A 167 -11.53 -0.54 -15.11
C SER A 167 -12.23 0.76 -15.52
N GLU A 168 -13.31 0.72 -16.30
CA GLU A 168 -14.09 1.91 -16.63
C GLU A 168 -14.64 2.59 -15.38
N LYS A 169 -15.24 1.82 -14.46
CA LYS A 169 -15.79 2.33 -13.20
C LYS A 169 -14.69 2.96 -12.33
N ALA A 170 -13.54 2.28 -12.21
CA ALA A 170 -12.40 2.77 -11.43
C ALA A 170 -11.79 4.05 -12.03
N ALA A 171 -11.55 4.07 -13.34
CA ALA A 171 -11.00 5.21 -14.04
C ALA A 171 -11.91 6.47 -13.95
N ARG A 172 -13.23 6.28 -14.05
CA ARG A 172 -14.21 7.38 -13.99
C ARG A 172 -14.37 8.04 -12.64
N VAL A 173 -13.73 7.53 -11.58
CA VAL A 173 -13.68 8.23 -10.29
C VAL A 173 -12.98 9.58 -10.44
N SER A 174 -11.93 9.62 -11.23
CA SER A 174 -11.02 10.77 -11.34
C SER A 174 -10.81 11.30 -12.76
N HIS A 175 -11.04 10.48 -13.80
CA HIS A 175 -10.71 10.77 -15.19
C HIS A 175 -11.90 10.63 -16.13
N ASP A 176 -11.71 11.10 -17.38
CA ASP A 176 -12.70 10.99 -18.45
C ASP A 176 -12.00 10.92 -19.82
N GLY A 177 -12.76 10.67 -20.89
CA GLY A 177 -12.29 10.69 -22.28
C GLY A 177 -11.17 9.69 -22.56
N GLU A 178 -10.11 10.15 -23.24
CA GLU A 178 -9.02 9.29 -23.69
C GLU A 178 -8.25 8.63 -22.54
N ALA A 179 -8.25 9.23 -21.35
CA ALA A 179 -7.64 8.61 -20.15
C ALA A 179 -8.37 7.33 -19.74
N VAL A 180 -9.70 7.32 -19.79
CA VAL A 180 -10.50 6.13 -19.52
C VAL A 180 -10.27 5.05 -20.57
N TYR A 181 -10.16 5.45 -21.85
CA TYR A 181 -9.89 4.49 -22.92
C TYR A 181 -8.50 3.86 -22.79
N GLY A 182 -7.46 4.64 -22.46
CA GLY A 182 -6.13 4.09 -22.17
C GLY A 182 -6.12 3.11 -21.00
N ALA A 183 -6.84 3.44 -19.92
CA ALA A 183 -6.99 2.54 -18.77
C ALA A 183 -7.70 1.24 -19.13
N ILE A 184 -8.79 1.27 -19.91
CA ILE A 184 -9.49 0.07 -20.39
C ILE A 184 -8.54 -0.79 -21.23
N VAL A 185 -7.79 -0.19 -22.16
CA VAL A 185 -6.81 -0.92 -22.99
C VAL A 185 -5.80 -1.66 -22.09
N MET A 186 -5.18 -0.97 -21.12
CA MET A 186 -4.21 -1.60 -20.23
C MET A 186 -4.84 -2.74 -19.42
N ALA A 187 -6.01 -2.52 -18.84
CA ALA A 187 -6.68 -3.55 -18.05
C ALA A 187 -7.03 -4.80 -18.87
N VAL A 188 -7.48 -4.63 -20.10
CA VAL A 188 -7.77 -5.77 -21.01
C VAL A 188 -6.48 -6.47 -21.43
N LEU A 189 -5.40 -5.73 -21.74
CA LEU A 189 -4.09 -6.32 -22.05
C LEU A 189 -3.60 -7.22 -20.90
N GLU A 190 -3.63 -6.70 -19.67
CA GLU A 190 -3.16 -7.40 -18.47
C GLU A 190 -4.05 -8.61 -18.13
N ALA A 191 -5.37 -8.47 -18.17
CA ALA A 191 -6.30 -9.57 -17.93
C ALA A 191 -6.15 -10.68 -18.96
N MET A 192 -5.97 -10.33 -20.22
CA MET A 192 -5.78 -11.32 -21.29
C MET A 192 -4.37 -11.91 -21.31
N ALA A 193 -3.35 -11.23 -20.78
CA ALA A 193 -1.99 -11.76 -20.67
C ALA A 193 -1.88 -13.04 -19.83
N PHE A 194 -2.87 -13.34 -19.00
CA PHE A 194 -2.96 -14.64 -18.31
C PHE A 194 -3.20 -15.82 -19.27
N VAL A 195 -3.73 -15.60 -20.48
CA VAL A 195 -4.15 -16.66 -21.40
C VAL A 195 -3.63 -16.51 -22.83
N GLU A 196 -3.14 -15.33 -23.23
CA GLU A 196 -2.60 -15.04 -24.56
C GLU A 196 -1.16 -14.47 -24.43
N GLN A 197 -0.27 -14.90 -25.34
CA GLN A 197 1.14 -14.47 -25.35
C GLN A 197 1.49 -13.53 -26.50
N ASP A 198 0.66 -13.48 -27.55
CA ASP A 198 0.89 -12.65 -28.72
C ASP A 198 0.43 -11.22 -28.44
N THR A 199 1.38 -10.26 -28.39
CA THR A 199 1.12 -8.86 -28.12
C THR A 199 0.13 -8.23 -29.11
N ASN A 200 0.17 -8.62 -30.39
CA ASN A 200 -0.77 -8.08 -31.39
C ASN A 200 -2.20 -8.58 -31.18
N LYS A 201 -2.39 -9.84 -30.77
CA LYS A 201 -3.71 -10.36 -30.40
C LYS A 201 -4.24 -9.73 -29.11
N LEU A 202 -3.38 -9.49 -28.15
CA LEU A 202 -3.74 -8.73 -26.94
C LEU A 202 -4.26 -7.35 -27.31
N LEU A 203 -3.55 -6.62 -28.16
CA LEU A 203 -3.95 -5.31 -28.67
C LEU A 203 -5.25 -5.38 -29.47
N ASP A 204 -5.41 -6.35 -30.37
CA ASP A 204 -6.64 -6.53 -31.13
C ASP A 204 -7.85 -6.72 -30.20
N THR A 205 -7.71 -7.56 -29.17
CA THR A 205 -8.76 -7.76 -28.15
C THR A 205 -9.08 -6.46 -27.40
N ALA A 206 -8.06 -5.75 -26.94
CA ALA A 206 -8.26 -4.51 -26.15
C ALA A 206 -8.95 -3.40 -26.97
N LEU A 207 -8.65 -3.32 -28.25
CA LEU A 207 -9.27 -2.32 -29.15
C LEU A 207 -10.78 -2.53 -29.33
N ASP A 208 -11.32 -3.72 -29.09
CA ASP A 208 -12.78 -3.96 -29.19
C ASP A 208 -13.58 -3.26 -28.09
N TYR A 209 -12.92 -2.83 -26.98
CA TYR A 209 -13.54 -2.20 -25.82
C TYR A 209 -13.52 -0.68 -25.80
N ILE A 210 -12.92 -0.04 -26.80
CA ILE A 210 -12.84 1.43 -26.89
C ILE A 210 -13.46 1.97 -28.19
N PRO A 211 -13.90 3.24 -28.25
CA PRO A 211 -14.52 3.81 -29.44
C PRO A 211 -13.62 3.74 -30.67
N GLN A 212 -14.25 3.52 -31.83
CA GLN A 212 -13.58 3.40 -33.14
C GLN A 212 -12.84 4.68 -33.55
N ASP A 213 -13.31 5.84 -33.09
CA ASP A 213 -12.80 7.18 -33.42
C ASP A 213 -11.94 7.77 -32.29
N SER A 214 -11.59 6.98 -31.25
CA SER A 214 -10.73 7.46 -30.16
C SER A 214 -9.30 7.74 -30.63
N VAL A 215 -8.64 8.70 -29.96
CA VAL A 215 -7.23 9.01 -30.21
C VAL A 215 -6.34 7.84 -29.80
N ILE A 216 -6.67 7.14 -28.69
CA ILE A 216 -5.93 5.96 -28.23
C ILE A 216 -5.95 4.85 -29.28
N ARG A 217 -7.08 4.55 -29.90
CA ARG A 217 -7.13 3.55 -30.99
C ARG A 217 -6.22 3.95 -32.15
N LYS A 218 -6.35 5.19 -32.62
CA LYS A 218 -5.52 5.71 -33.72
C LYS A 218 -4.03 5.66 -33.38
N LEU A 219 -3.65 6.04 -32.17
CA LEU A 219 -2.28 5.97 -31.66
C LEU A 219 -1.72 4.54 -31.75
N ILE A 220 -2.47 3.55 -31.25
CA ILE A 220 -2.06 2.14 -31.28
C ILE A 220 -1.85 1.66 -32.72
N ASP A 221 -2.77 1.96 -33.63
CA ASP A 221 -2.67 1.59 -35.04
C ASP A 221 -1.46 2.27 -35.73
N ASP A 222 -1.20 3.54 -35.42
CA ASP A 222 -0.04 4.27 -35.94
C ASP A 222 1.28 3.66 -35.43
N VAL A 223 1.39 3.37 -34.13
CA VAL A 223 2.60 2.77 -33.54
C VAL A 223 2.86 1.37 -34.12
N ARG A 224 1.83 0.53 -34.27
CA ARG A 224 1.94 -0.80 -34.95
C ARG A 224 2.43 -0.62 -36.38
N THR A 225 1.92 0.38 -37.11
CA THR A 225 2.32 0.65 -38.49
C THR A 225 3.78 1.11 -38.59
N TRP A 226 4.25 1.91 -37.65
CA TRP A 226 5.64 2.36 -37.59
C TRP A 226 6.60 1.22 -37.24
N HIS A 227 6.27 0.45 -36.20
CA HIS A 227 7.04 -0.72 -35.81
C HIS A 227 7.21 -1.73 -36.96
N ALA A 228 6.17 -1.98 -37.76
CA ALA A 228 6.25 -2.89 -38.91
C ALA A 228 7.17 -2.40 -40.03
N LYS A 229 7.48 -1.10 -40.09
CA LYS A 229 8.29 -0.48 -41.14
C LYS A 229 9.73 -0.15 -40.67
N GLU A 230 9.89 0.10 -39.42
CA GLU A 230 11.14 0.58 -38.81
C GLU A 230 11.49 -0.27 -37.58
N PRO A 231 12.53 -1.10 -37.67
CA PRO A 231 12.94 -1.97 -36.55
C PRO A 231 13.71 -1.21 -35.46
N ASP A 232 14.28 -0.03 -35.75
CA ASP A 232 14.96 0.76 -34.73
C ASP A 232 13.95 1.47 -33.83
N TRP A 233 13.89 1.06 -32.55
CA TRP A 233 12.97 1.64 -31.59
C TRP A 233 13.24 3.15 -31.35
N ARG A 234 14.48 3.62 -31.52
CA ARG A 234 14.81 5.03 -31.36
C ARG A 234 14.22 5.87 -32.47
N ALA A 235 14.27 5.38 -33.71
CA ALA A 235 13.68 6.04 -34.85
C ALA A 235 12.15 6.10 -34.73
N THR A 236 11.51 5.01 -34.33
CA THR A 236 10.06 4.99 -34.10
C THR A 236 9.65 5.83 -32.90
N ARG A 237 10.47 5.92 -31.83
CA ARG A 237 10.26 6.84 -30.71
C ARG A 237 10.22 8.30 -31.18
N GLU A 238 11.13 8.72 -32.08
CA GLU A 238 11.13 10.07 -32.65
C GLU A 238 9.88 10.35 -33.48
N ILE A 239 9.41 9.37 -34.25
CA ILE A 239 8.14 9.48 -35.00
C ILE A 239 6.97 9.66 -34.02
N LEU A 240 6.93 8.88 -32.94
CA LEU A 240 5.90 8.98 -31.90
C LEU A 240 5.92 10.37 -31.25
N ALA A 241 7.07 10.84 -30.83
CA ALA A 241 7.23 12.17 -30.23
C ALA A 241 6.78 13.29 -31.19
N ALA A 242 7.14 13.19 -32.47
CA ALA A 242 6.73 14.15 -33.47
C ALA A 242 5.22 14.19 -33.74
N ASN A 243 4.48 13.10 -33.53
CA ASN A 243 3.05 13.00 -33.78
C ASN A 243 2.17 13.13 -32.54
N TYR A 244 2.63 12.63 -31.39
CA TYR A 244 1.86 12.47 -30.14
C TYR A 244 2.60 13.01 -28.89
N GLY A 245 3.63 13.83 -29.06
CA GLY A 245 4.42 14.37 -27.96
C GLY A 245 3.72 15.44 -27.11
N TYR A 246 4.38 15.85 -26.03
CA TYR A 246 3.88 16.86 -25.09
C TYR A 246 3.70 18.27 -25.67
N ASP A 247 4.24 18.54 -26.84
CA ASP A 247 3.97 19.77 -27.61
C ASP A 247 2.54 19.83 -28.19
N LYS A 248 1.84 18.68 -28.19
CA LYS A 248 0.47 18.53 -28.72
C LYS A 248 -0.56 18.23 -27.63
N TYR A 249 -0.13 17.56 -26.56
CA TYR A 249 -0.99 17.11 -25.46
C TYR A 249 -0.56 17.77 -24.17
N GLY A 250 -1.39 18.68 -23.66
CA GLY A 250 -1.11 19.49 -22.47
C GLY A 250 -1.29 18.74 -21.16
N GLY A 251 -0.87 19.37 -20.05
CA GLY A 251 -0.94 18.84 -18.70
C GLY A 251 0.42 18.38 -18.18
N ASN A 252 0.41 17.76 -17.00
CA ASN A 252 1.65 17.31 -16.35
C ASN A 252 2.14 15.98 -16.96
N CYS A 253 1.23 15.00 -17.10
CA CYS A 253 1.51 13.67 -17.61
C CYS A 253 0.30 13.15 -18.40
N HIS A 254 0.11 13.68 -19.63
CA HIS A 254 -1.05 13.34 -20.44
C HIS A 254 -1.05 11.88 -20.88
N MET A 255 -2.26 11.24 -20.88
CA MET A 255 -2.45 9.84 -21.26
C MET A 255 -1.84 9.51 -22.63
N VAL A 256 -2.13 10.29 -23.67
CA VAL A 256 -1.79 9.94 -25.06
C VAL A 256 -0.29 9.74 -25.29
N PRO A 257 0.62 10.69 -24.93
CA PRO A 257 2.07 10.48 -25.12
C PRO A 257 2.58 9.22 -24.38
N ASN A 258 2.15 9.05 -23.13
CA ASN A 258 2.65 7.99 -22.26
C ASN A 258 2.10 6.61 -22.68
N HIS A 259 0.82 6.50 -22.97
CA HIS A 259 0.25 5.26 -23.53
C HIS A 259 0.96 4.86 -24.85
N GLY A 260 1.30 5.84 -25.68
CA GLY A 260 2.09 5.60 -26.89
C GLY A 260 3.44 4.96 -26.63
N LEU A 261 4.19 5.44 -25.61
CA LEU A 261 5.47 4.84 -25.22
C LEU A 261 5.31 3.41 -24.68
N ILE A 262 4.23 3.13 -23.95
CA ILE A 262 3.93 1.78 -23.48
C ILE A 262 3.74 0.83 -24.66
N ILE A 263 2.84 1.14 -25.59
CA ILE A 263 2.61 0.31 -26.79
C ILE A 263 3.89 0.15 -27.61
N HIS A 264 4.65 1.24 -27.80
CA HIS A 264 5.94 1.25 -28.48
C HIS A 264 6.93 0.27 -27.83
N SER A 265 7.10 0.31 -26.50
CA SER A 265 8.05 -0.56 -25.80
C SER A 265 7.63 -2.04 -25.81
N LEU A 266 6.33 -2.31 -25.71
CA LEU A 266 5.79 -3.69 -25.79
C LEU A 266 6.03 -4.32 -27.17
N LEU A 267 5.96 -3.53 -28.24
CA LEU A 267 6.20 -4.03 -29.60
C LEU A 267 7.69 -4.23 -29.90
N HIS A 268 8.55 -3.30 -29.48
CA HIS A 268 10.00 -3.35 -29.74
C HIS A 268 10.80 -4.20 -28.73
N GLY A 269 10.24 -4.50 -27.57
CA GLY A 269 10.92 -5.30 -26.54
C GLY A 269 10.96 -6.80 -26.83
N GLU A 270 10.41 -7.27 -27.97
CA GLU A 270 10.48 -8.66 -28.44
C GLU A 270 10.09 -9.70 -27.39
N ASN A 271 9.13 -9.37 -26.54
CA ASN A 271 8.67 -10.20 -25.42
C ASN A 271 9.75 -10.49 -24.32
N ASP A 272 10.84 -9.74 -24.30
CA ASP A 272 11.87 -9.82 -23.28
C ASP A 272 11.62 -8.75 -22.19
N PHE A 273 11.53 -9.15 -20.93
CA PHE A 273 11.27 -8.24 -19.81
C PHE A 273 12.34 -7.14 -19.72
N SER A 274 13.63 -7.52 -19.74
CA SER A 274 14.73 -6.57 -19.56
C SER A 274 14.84 -5.59 -20.73
N GLU A 275 14.66 -6.07 -21.97
CA GLU A 275 14.68 -5.20 -23.15
C GLU A 275 13.51 -4.23 -23.16
N THR A 276 12.30 -4.70 -22.82
CA THR A 276 11.12 -3.85 -22.72
C THR A 276 11.29 -2.79 -21.64
N MET A 277 11.82 -3.17 -20.47
CA MET A 277 12.12 -2.23 -19.37
C MET A 277 13.19 -1.20 -19.75
N LYS A 278 14.23 -1.60 -20.49
CA LYS A 278 15.24 -0.68 -21.03
C LYS A 278 14.60 0.35 -21.96
N ILE A 279 13.82 -0.09 -22.93
CA ILE A 279 13.20 0.78 -23.93
C ILE A 279 12.27 1.80 -23.26
N ILE A 280 11.32 1.34 -22.42
CA ILE A 280 10.34 2.23 -21.81
C ILE A 280 10.98 3.29 -20.94
N ASN A 281 11.97 2.91 -20.12
CA ASN A 281 12.64 3.85 -19.23
C ASN A 281 13.58 4.81 -19.98
N THR A 282 14.23 4.36 -21.05
CA THR A 282 15.11 5.21 -21.85
C THR A 282 14.32 6.23 -22.65
N CYS A 283 13.08 5.94 -23.05
CA CYS A 283 12.23 6.86 -23.83
C CYS A 283 11.89 8.17 -23.11
N GLY A 284 11.99 8.23 -21.78
CA GLY A 284 11.72 9.44 -20.98
C GLY A 284 10.26 9.70 -20.72
N TRP A 285 9.94 10.94 -20.36
CA TRP A 285 8.64 11.45 -19.94
C TRP A 285 8.24 10.89 -18.57
N ASP A 286 7.08 10.25 -18.48
CA ASP A 286 6.53 9.70 -17.23
C ASP A 286 7.07 8.27 -17.01
N THR A 287 8.31 8.19 -16.56
CA THR A 287 9.08 6.96 -16.63
C THR A 287 8.63 5.90 -15.63
N ASP A 288 8.21 6.27 -14.43
CA ASP A 288 7.70 5.34 -13.39
C ASP A 288 6.30 4.83 -13.71
N CYS A 289 5.38 5.71 -14.08
CA CYS A 289 4.04 5.36 -14.54
C CYS A 289 4.10 4.36 -15.69
N ASN A 290 4.86 4.71 -16.73
CA ASN A 290 4.97 3.90 -17.93
C ASN A 290 5.62 2.54 -17.66
N SER A 291 6.74 2.53 -16.94
CA SER A 291 7.44 1.26 -16.64
C SER A 291 6.72 0.42 -15.58
N GLY A 292 5.94 1.04 -14.69
CA GLY A 292 5.09 0.34 -13.76
C GLY A 292 4.03 -0.52 -14.46
N ASN A 293 3.26 0.04 -15.39
CA ASN A 293 2.28 -0.71 -16.19
C ASN A 293 2.96 -1.78 -17.08
N VAL A 294 4.04 -1.40 -17.77
CA VAL A 294 4.78 -2.36 -18.61
C VAL A 294 5.32 -3.50 -17.77
N GLY A 295 5.88 -3.21 -16.59
CA GLY A 295 6.39 -4.22 -15.67
C GLY A 295 5.31 -5.17 -15.18
N CYS A 296 4.12 -4.66 -14.83
CA CYS A 296 2.96 -5.47 -14.46
C CYS A 296 2.55 -6.41 -15.60
N LEU A 297 2.28 -5.87 -16.78
CA LEU A 297 1.86 -6.63 -17.96
C LEU A 297 2.90 -7.72 -18.32
N MET A 298 4.18 -7.38 -18.40
CA MET A 298 5.25 -8.32 -18.73
C MET A 298 5.46 -9.37 -17.62
N GLY A 299 5.26 -9.00 -16.36
CA GLY A 299 5.27 -9.93 -15.23
C GLY A 299 4.14 -10.95 -15.33
N ILE A 300 2.91 -10.52 -15.58
CA ILE A 300 1.76 -11.42 -15.82
C ILE A 300 2.03 -12.32 -17.03
N LYS A 301 2.44 -11.73 -18.15
CA LYS A 301 2.60 -12.40 -19.42
C LYS A 301 3.69 -13.48 -19.39
N ASN A 302 4.87 -13.14 -18.89
CA ASN A 302 6.06 -14.00 -18.93
C ASN A 302 6.30 -14.75 -17.61
N GLY A 303 5.53 -14.45 -16.56
CA GLY A 303 5.71 -15.02 -15.22
C GLY A 303 7.06 -14.63 -14.59
N LEU A 304 7.34 -15.20 -13.44
CA LEU A 304 8.61 -14.98 -12.72
C LEU A 304 9.84 -15.37 -13.56
N GLN A 305 9.72 -16.41 -14.36
CA GLN A 305 10.81 -16.85 -15.24
C GLN A 305 11.24 -15.72 -16.18
N GLY A 306 10.31 -14.94 -16.73
CA GLY A 306 10.63 -13.80 -17.61
C GLY A 306 11.41 -12.71 -16.90
N ILE A 307 11.09 -12.41 -15.65
CA ILE A 307 11.83 -11.46 -14.81
C ILE A 307 13.23 -12.01 -14.48
N ASP A 308 13.31 -13.29 -14.06
CA ASP A 308 14.54 -13.94 -13.62
C ASP A 308 15.56 -14.16 -14.77
N LEU A 309 15.11 -14.17 -16.04
CA LEU A 309 16.01 -14.17 -17.20
C LEU A 309 16.95 -12.95 -17.23
N GLY A 310 16.60 -11.87 -16.56
CA GLY A 310 17.48 -10.70 -16.36
C GLY A 310 18.81 -11.06 -15.72
N LEU A 311 18.87 -12.04 -14.81
CA LEU A 311 20.11 -12.52 -14.18
C LEU A 311 21.14 -13.01 -15.21
N ASN A 312 20.71 -13.66 -16.28
CA ASN A 312 21.57 -14.12 -17.36
C ASN A 312 22.20 -12.96 -18.15
N LYS A 313 21.62 -11.76 -18.02
CA LYS A 313 22.09 -10.51 -18.64
C LYS A 313 22.77 -9.58 -17.63
N GLY A 314 23.01 -10.04 -16.40
CA GLY A 314 23.62 -9.28 -15.32
C GLY A 314 22.65 -8.34 -14.58
N ALA A 315 21.36 -8.47 -14.79
CA ALA A 315 20.33 -7.65 -14.14
C ALA A 315 19.53 -8.50 -13.12
N ASP A 316 19.85 -8.34 -11.85
CA ASP A 316 19.04 -8.86 -10.74
C ASP A 316 17.92 -7.87 -10.41
N TRP A 317 16.77 -8.02 -11.06
CA TRP A 317 15.63 -7.14 -10.87
C TRP A 317 14.98 -7.27 -9.48
N ARG A 318 15.11 -8.41 -8.82
CA ARG A 318 14.41 -8.75 -7.57
C ARG A 318 15.22 -8.45 -6.32
N GLY A 319 16.49 -8.79 -6.30
CA GLY A 319 17.34 -8.71 -5.12
C GLY A 319 17.35 -7.33 -4.46
N PRO A 320 17.61 -6.23 -5.18
CA PRO A 320 17.60 -4.89 -4.58
C PRO A 320 16.24 -4.46 -4.00
N VAL A 321 15.13 -4.89 -4.62
CA VAL A 321 13.76 -4.61 -4.15
C VAL A 321 13.43 -5.44 -2.92
N ALA A 322 13.78 -6.72 -2.92
CA ALA A 322 13.48 -7.70 -1.85
C ALA A 322 12.00 -7.67 -1.44
N ASP A 323 11.09 -7.56 -2.40
CA ASP A 323 9.63 -7.43 -2.23
C ASP A 323 9.15 -6.18 -1.47
N ARG A 324 10.00 -5.26 -1.03
CA ARG A 324 9.62 -4.15 -0.14
C ARG A 324 8.77 -3.09 -0.83
N ILE A 325 7.66 -2.72 -0.17
CA ILE A 325 6.71 -1.73 -0.64
C ILE A 325 6.30 -0.79 0.49
N TYR A 326 6.12 0.50 0.18
CA TYR A 326 5.50 1.48 1.07
C TYR A 326 4.17 1.96 0.49
N ILE A 327 3.08 1.80 1.25
CA ILE A 327 1.73 2.18 0.84
C ILE A 327 1.13 3.13 1.89
N PRO A 328 1.45 4.44 1.84
CA PRO A 328 0.92 5.40 2.80
C PRO A 328 -0.57 5.62 2.57
N THR A 329 -1.39 5.13 3.49
CA THR A 329 -2.84 5.31 3.50
C THR A 329 -3.33 5.63 4.90
N ALA A 330 -4.61 6.02 5.02
CA ALA A 330 -5.25 6.27 6.30
C ALA A 330 -5.47 4.99 7.13
N ASP A 331 -5.42 3.81 6.51
CA ASP A 331 -5.39 2.52 7.22
C ASP A 331 -3.94 2.09 7.45
N PRO A 332 -3.43 2.17 8.70
CA PRO A 332 -2.02 1.89 8.99
C PRO A 332 -1.59 0.46 8.71
N THR A 333 -2.52 -0.47 8.60
CA THR A 333 -2.27 -1.89 8.34
C THR A 333 -1.37 -2.12 7.14
N TRP A 334 -1.45 -1.23 6.14
CA TRP A 334 -0.82 -1.39 4.83
C TRP A 334 0.45 -0.56 4.63
N GLY A 335 0.74 0.39 5.53
CA GLY A 335 1.81 1.37 5.34
C GLY A 335 3.19 0.78 5.02
N ILE A 336 3.54 -0.32 5.68
CA ILE A 336 4.72 -1.15 5.38
C ILE A 336 4.23 -2.50 4.88
N SER A 337 4.49 -2.82 3.62
CA SER A 337 4.00 -4.01 2.94
C SER A 337 5.10 -4.71 2.14
N ASP A 338 4.73 -5.78 1.44
CA ASP A 338 5.59 -6.53 0.53
C ASP A 338 4.79 -7.05 -0.67
N CYS A 339 5.49 -7.36 -1.78
CA CYS A 339 4.86 -7.84 -3.01
C CYS A 339 4.01 -9.10 -2.81
N ALA A 340 4.44 -10.01 -1.94
CA ALA A 340 3.70 -11.26 -1.69
C ALA A 340 2.38 -10.97 -0.95
N ARG A 341 2.40 -10.04 0.01
CA ARG A 341 1.20 -9.62 0.75
C ARG A 341 0.17 -8.96 -0.17
N GLU A 342 0.61 -8.02 -1.00
CA GLU A 342 -0.30 -7.35 -1.95
C GLU A 342 -0.83 -8.32 -3.02
N ALA A 343 0.00 -9.27 -3.45
CA ALA A 343 -0.44 -10.34 -4.35
C ALA A 343 -1.53 -11.21 -3.72
N VAL A 344 -1.41 -11.60 -2.43
CA VAL A 344 -2.45 -12.38 -1.72
C VAL A 344 -3.78 -11.62 -1.66
N GLU A 345 -3.76 -10.30 -1.43
CA GLU A 345 -4.97 -9.48 -1.42
C GLU A 345 -5.67 -9.47 -2.80
N ILE A 346 -4.90 -9.30 -3.87
CA ILE A 346 -5.42 -9.32 -5.25
C ILE A 346 -5.92 -10.72 -5.62
N ILE A 347 -5.14 -11.77 -5.32
CA ILE A 347 -5.53 -13.17 -5.55
C ILE A 347 -6.86 -13.48 -4.87
N ASN A 348 -7.01 -13.09 -3.60
CA ASN A 348 -8.22 -13.33 -2.85
C ASN A 348 -9.41 -12.51 -3.36
N SER A 349 -9.17 -11.31 -3.88
CA SER A 349 -10.22 -10.54 -4.56
C SER A 349 -10.69 -11.23 -5.85
N GLY A 350 -9.76 -11.72 -6.68
CA GLY A 350 -10.11 -12.47 -7.90
C GLY A 350 -10.80 -13.80 -7.59
N ARG A 351 -10.34 -14.54 -6.57
CA ARG A 351 -10.99 -15.79 -6.14
C ARG A 351 -12.41 -15.54 -5.62
N ALA A 352 -12.60 -14.48 -4.83
CA ALA A 352 -13.93 -14.11 -4.34
C ALA A 352 -14.89 -13.75 -5.48
N LEU A 353 -14.43 -12.96 -6.48
CA LEU A 353 -15.22 -12.67 -7.69
C LEU A 353 -15.54 -13.92 -8.51
N ALA A 354 -14.64 -14.91 -8.53
CA ALA A 354 -14.86 -16.20 -9.18
C ALA A 354 -15.68 -17.19 -8.31
N ALA A 355 -16.11 -16.78 -7.12
CA ALA A 355 -16.78 -17.62 -6.12
C ALA A 355 -15.95 -18.85 -5.67
N GLU A 356 -14.63 -18.70 -5.62
CA GLU A 356 -13.69 -19.70 -5.12
C GLU A 356 -13.30 -19.42 -3.66
N GLU A 357 -12.84 -20.46 -2.94
CA GLU A 357 -12.31 -20.31 -1.57
C GLU A 357 -11.08 -19.38 -1.53
N LEU A 358 -10.98 -18.56 -0.49
CA LEU A 358 -9.82 -17.67 -0.30
C LEU A 358 -8.55 -18.50 -0.05
N TRP A 359 -7.47 -18.08 -0.65
CA TRP A 359 -6.18 -18.70 -0.43
C TRP A 359 -5.53 -18.15 0.86
N GLN A 360 -5.18 -19.05 1.75
CA GLN A 360 -4.59 -18.73 3.06
C GLN A 360 -3.24 -19.45 3.22
N PRO A 361 -2.15 -18.92 2.62
CA PRO A 361 -0.86 -19.58 2.68
C PRO A 361 -0.40 -19.75 4.14
N LYS A 362 -0.03 -20.99 4.49
CA LYS A 362 0.44 -21.37 5.84
C LYS A 362 -0.44 -20.86 6.99
N GLY A 363 -1.77 -20.99 6.82
CA GLY A 363 -2.73 -20.51 7.82
C GLY A 363 -2.82 -18.99 7.90
N ASN A 364 -2.61 -18.31 6.78
CA ASN A 364 -2.60 -16.84 6.66
C ASN A 364 -1.45 -16.17 7.44
N ALA A 365 -0.27 -16.83 7.49
CA ALA A 365 0.91 -16.22 8.09
C ALA A 365 1.34 -14.97 7.28
N PRO A 366 1.59 -13.83 7.91
CA PRO A 366 2.04 -12.62 7.22
C PRO A 366 3.33 -12.81 6.41
N PHE A 367 4.24 -13.65 6.88
CA PHE A 367 5.47 -14.03 6.17
C PHE A 367 5.45 -15.54 5.93
N HIS A 368 5.04 -15.94 4.73
CA HIS A 368 4.78 -17.34 4.37
C HIS A 368 5.74 -17.91 3.32
N PHE A 369 6.42 -17.08 2.52
CA PHE A 369 7.43 -17.43 1.50
C PHE A 369 6.95 -18.39 0.40
N GLU A 370 5.66 -18.54 0.15
CA GLU A 370 5.11 -19.53 -0.80
C GLU A 370 5.32 -19.15 -2.27
N PHE A 371 5.58 -17.89 -2.60
CA PHE A 371 5.91 -17.50 -3.96
C PHE A 371 7.37 -17.76 -4.29
N PRO A 372 7.68 -18.37 -5.46
CA PRO A 372 9.07 -18.66 -5.86
C PRO A 372 9.94 -17.40 -5.84
N GLY A 373 11.07 -17.46 -5.14
CA GLY A 373 12.04 -16.36 -5.02
C GLY A 373 11.61 -15.19 -4.16
N SER A 374 10.41 -15.20 -3.56
CA SER A 374 9.96 -14.14 -2.65
C SER A 374 10.70 -14.21 -1.32
N VAL A 375 11.23 -13.08 -0.89
CA VAL A 375 11.90 -12.95 0.42
C VAL A 375 11.08 -12.10 1.40
N GLN A 376 9.96 -11.53 0.98
CA GLN A 376 9.03 -10.74 1.79
C GLN A 376 9.73 -9.68 2.68
N GLY A 377 10.62 -8.91 2.09
CA GLY A 377 11.32 -7.83 2.76
C GLY A 377 12.51 -8.24 3.61
N PHE A 378 12.79 -9.55 3.77
CA PHE A 378 13.95 -9.98 4.53
C PHE A 378 15.25 -9.55 3.87
N THR A 379 16.12 -8.96 4.67
CA THR A 379 17.50 -8.58 4.31
C THR A 379 18.45 -8.92 5.44
N ILE A 380 19.74 -8.92 5.16
CA ILE A 380 20.78 -9.04 6.20
C ILE A 380 20.88 -7.67 6.88
N THR A 381 20.48 -7.58 8.14
CA THR A 381 20.45 -6.35 8.91
C THR A 381 21.70 -6.18 9.80
N SER A 382 22.43 -7.27 10.03
CA SER A 382 23.73 -7.27 10.71
C SER A 382 24.48 -8.55 10.39
N GLY A 383 25.81 -8.47 10.28
CA GLY A 383 26.66 -9.63 9.95
C GLY A 383 26.82 -9.87 8.46
N THR A 384 27.15 -11.10 8.09
CA THR A 384 27.41 -11.55 6.72
C THR A 384 26.66 -12.84 6.43
N GLY A 385 26.00 -12.95 5.27
CA GLY A 385 25.24 -14.15 4.96
C GLY A 385 24.56 -14.10 3.58
N GLU A 386 23.64 -15.04 3.39
CA GLU A 386 22.82 -15.18 2.18
C GLU A 386 21.38 -15.47 2.54
N ILE A 387 20.47 -15.01 1.72
CA ILE A 387 19.01 -15.27 1.82
C ILE A 387 18.56 -15.84 0.50
N GLU A 388 17.84 -16.95 0.55
CA GLU A 388 17.32 -17.61 -0.65
C GLU A 388 15.95 -18.22 -0.36
N ASN A 389 14.98 -18.03 -1.22
CA ASN A 389 13.71 -18.72 -1.16
C ASN A 389 13.82 -20.08 -1.86
N VAL A 390 13.70 -21.17 -1.11
CA VAL A 390 13.91 -22.53 -1.60
C VAL A 390 12.66 -23.41 -1.47
N GLU A 391 12.53 -24.40 -2.33
CA GLU A 391 11.51 -25.42 -2.24
C GLU A 391 11.88 -26.48 -1.18
N GLY A 392 10.86 -26.99 -0.49
CA GLY A 392 11.04 -27.97 0.58
C GLY A 392 11.25 -27.35 1.96
N HIS A 393 11.59 -28.19 2.95
CA HIS A 393 11.77 -27.82 4.36
C HIS A 393 10.55 -27.20 5.06
N SER A 394 9.40 -27.13 4.40
CA SER A 394 8.13 -26.65 4.95
C SER A 394 7.26 -27.81 5.45
N SER A 395 6.57 -27.57 6.56
CA SER A 395 5.55 -28.48 7.08
C SER A 395 4.12 -28.01 6.79
N ALA A 396 3.97 -26.76 6.39
CA ALA A 396 2.66 -26.11 6.20
C ALA A 396 2.43 -25.64 4.76
N GLY A 397 3.44 -25.76 3.90
CA GLY A 397 3.40 -25.32 2.51
C GLY A 397 4.46 -26.00 1.66
N LYS A 398 4.95 -25.30 0.62
CA LYS A 398 5.93 -25.86 -0.33
C LYS A 398 7.33 -25.27 -0.17
N ARG A 399 7.45 -24.04 0.27
CA ARG A 399 8.70 -23.24 0.23
C ARG A 399 9.07 -22.70 1.61
N THR A 400 10.36 -22.41 1.77
CA THR A 400 10.92 -21.79 2.97
C THR A 400 11.94 -20.73 2.59
N LEU A 401 12.28 -19.86 3.53
CA LEU A 401 13.40 -18.93 3.40
C LEU A 401 14.64 -19.58 4.01
N ARG A 402 15.62 -19.93 3.15
CA ARG A 402 16.94 -20.38 3.57
C ARG A 402 17.74 -19.16 4.01
N LEU A 403 18.22 -19.20 5.25
CA LEU A 403 19.08 -18.18 5.84
C LEU A 403 20.41 -18.83 6.17
N GLN A 404 21.49 -18.31 5.58
CA GLN A 404 22.84 -18.75 5.86
C GLN A 404 23.66 -17.57 6.34
N GLY A 405 24.35 -17.68 7.46
CA GLY A 405 25.15 -16.60 8.00
C GLY A 405 26.29 -17.04 8.88
N ASP A 406 27.23 -16.13 9.10
CA ASP A 406 28.25 -16.24 10.14
C ASP A 406 27.63 -16.07 11.53
N ALA A 407 28.43 -16.24 12.59
CA ALA A 407 27.97 -16.02 13.94
C ALA A 407 27.42 -14.58 14.13
N GLU A 408 26.34 -14.47 14.92
CA GLU A 408 25.65 -13.20 15.21
C GLU A 408 25.02 -12.50 14.00
N THR A 409 24.84 -13.21 12.87
CA THR A 409 24.12 -12.67 11.71
C THR A 409 22.64 -12.55 11.99
N ARG A 410 22.06 -11.39 11.64
CA ARG A 410 20.62 -11.09 11.75
C ARG A 410 20.01 -10.93 10.38
N PHE A 411 18.85 -11.57 10.22
CA PHE A 411 17.98 -11.51 9.04
C PHE A 411 16.64 -10.94 9.46
N GLY A 412 16.31 -9.75 8.97
CA GLY A 412 15.12 -9.03 9.40
C GLY A 412 14.30 -8.47 8.27
N THR A 413 13.03 -8.20 8.57
CA THR A 413 12.07 -7.56 7.68
C THR A 413 11.40 -6.39 8.39
N PRO A 414 11.16 -5.25 7.70
CA PRO A 414 10.52 -4.11 8.31
C PRO A 414 9.04 -4.37 8.61
N VAL A 415 8.61 -3.94 9.79
CA VAL A 415 7.20 -3.94 10.24
C VAL A 415 6.73 -2.54 10.62
N PHE A 416 7.59 -1.55 10.46
CA PHE A 416 7.33 -0.12 10.57
C PHE A 416 8.41 0.63 9.78
N THR A 417 8.36 1.95 9.75
CA THR A 417 9.36 2.80 9.08
C THR A 417 10.78 2.41 9.50
N PRO A 418 11.64 1.93 8.59
CA PRO A 418 12.84 1.17 8.92
C PRO A 418 14.00 2.02 9.46
N SER A 419 13.98 3.34 9.23
CA SER A 419 15.00 4.24 9.78
C SER A 419 14.51 5.68 9.90
N VAL A 420 15.16 6.43 10.78
CA VAL A 420 14.94 7.87 10.94
C VAL A 420 15.29 8.62 9.64
N ASP A 421 16.31 8.18 8.93
CA ASP A 421 16.75 8.83 7.68
C ASP A 421 15.73 8.64 6.56
N ILE A 422 15.16 7.45 6.43
CA ILE A 422 14.05 7.18 5.49
C ILE A 422 12.83 8.04 5.87
N ALA A 423 12.47 8.10 7.16
CA ALA A 423 11.37 8.94 7.61
C ALA A 423 11.57 10.42 7.23
N ARG A 424 12.78 10.94 7.43
CA ARG A 424 13.14 12.32 7.09
C ARG A 424 13.24 12.58 5.59
N TYR A 425 13.62 11.58 4.81
CA TYR A 425 13.72 11.71 3.36
C TYR A 425 12.39 12.17 2.74
N PHE A 426 11.26 11.70 3.27
CA PHE A 426 9.94 12.04 2.79
C PHE A 426 9.35 13.33 3.39
N ASP A 427 10.01 13.92 4.41
CA ASP A 427 9.54 15.17 4.99
C ASP A 427 9.57 16.31 3.96
N GLY A 428 8.44 17.00 3.81
CA GLY A 428 8.30 18.15 2.91
C GLY A 428 8.38 17.84 1.41
N LYS A 429 8.48 16.56 1.04
CA LYS A 429 8.48 16.13 -0.37
C LYS A 429 7.10 15.71 -0.88
N GLY A 430 6.10 15.78 -0.02
CA GLY A 430 4.71 15.54 -0.33
C GLY A 430 4.22 14.12 -0.21
N TYR A 431 4.96 13.10 -0.61
CA TYR A 431 4.65 11.70 -0.34
C TYR A 431 5.18 11.31 1.03
N ALA A 432 4.40 11.58 2.09
CA ALA A 432 4.80 11.22 3.44
C ALA A 432 4.71 9.69 3.64
N LEU A 433 5.75 9.09 4.19
CA LEU A 433 5.64 7.69 4.63
C LEU A 433 4.81 7.66 5.93
N MET A 434 3.52 7.36 5.78
CA MET A 434 2.57 7.20 6.87
C MET A 434 2.36 5.72 7.14
N ALA A 435 2.77 5.27 8.31
CA ALA A 435 2.68 3.88 8.72
C ALA A 435 2.51 3.78 10.24
N SER A 436 1.99 2.67 10.72
CA SER A 436 2.08 2.25 12.13
C SER A 436 2.84 0.92 12.21
N PRO A 437 3.42 0.59 13.36
CA PRO A 437 3.94 -0.76 13.60
C PRO A 437 2.90 -1.83 13.31
N ARG A 438 3.34 -2.98 12.82
CA ARG A 438 2.46 -4.15 12.61
C ARG A 438 2.38 -5.04 13.85
N VAL A 439 3.33 -4.91 14.78
CA VAL A 439 3.49 -5.76 15.96
C VAL A 439 3.56 -4.91 17.22
N TYR A 440 2.83 -5.33 18.26
CA TYR A 440 2.63 -4.56 19.48
C TYR A 440 2.83 -5.39 20.75
N PRO A 441 3.18 -4.76 21.91
CA PRO A 441 3.12 -5.41 23.21
C PRO A 441 1.77 -6.08 23.49
N GLY A 442 1.77 -7.20 24.19
CA GLY A 442 0.61 -8.07 24.39
C GLY A 442 0.51 -9.18 23.33
N GLN A 443 1.07 -8.97 22.15
CA GLN A 443 1.15 -10.00 21.13
C GLN A 443 2.36 -10.91 21.31
N THR A 444 2.32 -12.08 20.70
CA THR A 444 3.42 -13.04 20.64
C THR A 444 3.79 -13.30 19.17
N ILE A 445 5.06 -13.08 18.82
CA ILE A 445 5.61 -13.50 17.53
C ILE A 445 5.80 -15.00 17.56
N ASN A 446 5.34 -15.69 16.52
CA ASN A 446 5.45 -17.14 16.36
C ASN A 446 6.12 -17.47 15.03
N GLY A 447 6.95 -18.48 15.01
CA GLY A 447 7.57 -18.96 13.79
C GLY A 447 7.87 -20.45 13.84
N ARG A 448 8.18 -21.00 12.67
CA ARG A 448 8.69 -22.35 12.53
C ARG A 448 9.99 -22.33 11.74
N ILE A 449 10.99 -23.02 12.24
CA ILE A 449 12.32 -23.03 11.67
C ILE A 449 12.93 -24.44 11.79
N SER A 450 13.70 -24.86 10.78
CA SER A 450 14.45 -26.12 10.77
C SER A 450 15.92 -25.89 10.44
N GLY A 451 16.76 -26.86 10.72
CA GLY A 451 18.20 -26.79 10.49
C GLY A 451 19.01 -27.39 11.62
N SER A 452 20.24 -26.93 11.81
CA SER A 452 21.13 -27.35 12.88
C SER A 452 21.65 -26.16 13.68
N GLY A 453 22.04 -26.39 14.95
CA GLY A 453 22.51 -25.34 15.84
C GLY A 453 21.36 -24.63 16.58
N SER A 454 21.47 -23.32 16.76
CA SER A 454 20.48 -22.50 17.46
C SER A 454 20.08 -21.27 16.67
N ALA A 455 18.84 -20.80 16.87
CA ALA A 455 18.35 -19.53 16.34
C ALA A 455 17.48 -18.80 17.37
N ASN A 456 17.52 -17.46 17.33
CA ASN A 456 16.66 -16.61 18.14
C ASN A 456 15.69 -15.84 17.26
N LEU A 457 14.44 -15.70 17.71
CA LEU A 457 13.64 -14.57 17.26
C LEU A 457 14.21 -13.28 17.86
N TYR A 458 14.20 -12.20 17.08
CA TYR A 458 14.49 -10.87 17.60
C TYR A 458 13.51 -9.84 17.04
N LEU A 459 13.45 -8.72 17.73
CA LEU A 459 12.82 -7.51 17.23
C LEU A 459 13.73 -6.30 17.48
N ALA A 460 13.59 -5.29 16.62
CA ALA A 460 14.20 -3.97 16.79
C ALA A 460 13.11 -2.92 17.00
N SER A 461 13.33 -2.02 17.95
CA SER A 461 12.43 -0.91 18.28
C SER A 461 13.21 0.40 18.43
N TYR A 462 12.49 1.52 18.36
CA TYR A 462 13.05 2.84 18.65
C TYR A 462 12.92 3.17 20.13
N GLY A 463 14.01 3.61 20.76
CA GLY A 463 14.03 4.11 22.11
C GLY A 463 13.57 5.56 22.23
N GLY A 464 13.74 6.14 23.44
CA GLY A 464 13.27 7.50 23.74
C GLY A 464 14.00 8.65 23.03
N ASP A 465 15.09 8.38 22.35
CA ASP A 465 15.87 9.31 21.50
C ASP A 465 16.06 8.77 20.06
N ASP A 466 15.18 7.85 19.63
CA ASP A 466 15.25 7.13 18.35
C ASP A 466 16.47 6.20 18.23
N GLU A 467 17.15 5.86 19.32
CA GLU A 467 18.16 4.80 19.33
C GLU A 467 17.54 3.43 19.02
N VAL A 468 18.30 2.57 18.37
CA VAL A 468 17.84 1.21 18.05
C VAL A 468 18.06 0.29 19.26
N VAL A 469 16.97 -0.32 19.72
CA VAL A 469 16.98 -1.30 20.82
C VAL A 469 16.64 -2.68 20.26
N ILE A 470 17.54 -3.65 20.48
CA ILE A 470 17.34 -5.05 20.07
C ILE A 470 16.86 -5.87 21.24
N SER A 471 15.72 -6.50 21.09
CA SER A 471 15.19 -7.50 22.03
C SER A 471 15.25 -8.89 21.40
N ARG A 472 15.65 -9.90 22.18
CA ARG A 472 15.82 -11.29 21.74
C ARG A 472 14.91 -12.22 22.51
N GLY A 473 14.32 -13.18 21.80
CA GLY A 473 13.65 -14.32 22.40
C GLY A 473 14.64 -15.38 22.92
N GLU A 474 14.10 -16.39 23.58
CA GLU A 474 14.90 -17.55 24.03
C GLU A 474 15.46 -18.31 22.83
N PRO A 475 16.70 -18.79 22.88
CA PRO A 475 17.31 -19.60 21.84
C PRO A 475 16.55 -20.90 21.59
N ALA A 476 16.13 -21.14 20.37
CA ALA A 476 15.57 -22.41 19.95
C ALA A 476 16.69 -23.35 19.48
N GLN A 477 16.76 -24.57 20.05
CA GLN A 477 17.64 -25.62 19.55
C GLN A 477 16.99 -26.27 18.34
N LEU A 478 17.65 -26.22 17.19
CA LEU A 478 17.11 -26.61 15.91
C LEU A 478 17.29 -28.12 15.64
N ASN A 479 16.43 -28.64 14.78
CA ASN A 479 16.54 -29.97 14.21
C ASN A 479 15.98 -29.97 12.78
N GLU A 480 16.26 -31.01 12.01
CA GLU A 480 15.83 -31.14 10.63
C GLU A 480 14.30 -31.25 10.46
N SER A 481 13.58 -31.77 11.45
CA SER A 481 12.11 -31.86 11.40
C SER A 481 11.42 -30.50 11.68
N GLY A 482 12.19 -29.53 12.13
CA GLY A 482 11.75 -28.19 12.47
C GLY A 482 11.14 -28.06 13.86
N VAL A 483 11.32 -26.89 14.43
CA VAL A 483 10.79 -26.50 15.74
C VAL A 483 9.96 -25.22 15.62
N THR A 484 8.94 -25.12 16.45
CA THR A 484 8.23 -23.84 16.64
C THR A 484 8.97 -23.05 17.71
N PHE A 485 9.18 -21.76 17.46
CA PHE A 485 9.73 -20.83 18.41
C PHE A 485 8.81 -19.61 18.55
N SER A 486 8.82 -19.00 19.71
CA SER A 486 7.93 -17.86 20.00
C SER A 486 8.64 -16.83 20.88
N MET A 487 8.20 -15.58 20.74
CA MET A 487 8.71 -14.46 21.51
C MET A 487 7.55 -13.52 21.87
N PRO A 488 7.20 -13.36 23.16
CA PRO A 488 6.31 -12.29 23.57
C PRO A 488 6.92 -10.93 23.20
N VAL A 489 6.11 -10.05 22.64
CA VAL A 489 6.55 -8.67 22.30
C VAL A 489 6.73 -7.89 23.60
N PRO A 490 7.94 -7.43 23.96
CA PRO A 490 8.17 -6.68 25.18
C PRO A 490 7.51 -5.29 25.12
N SER A 491 7.41 -4.64 26.30
CA SER A 491 6.83 -3.29 26.42
C SER A 491 7.71 -2.19 25.81
N VAL A 492 8.11 -2.37 24.56
CA VAL A 492 8.92 -1.42 23.76
C VAL A 492 8.13 -0.96 22.55
N GLN A 493 8.27 0.30 22.19
CA GLN A 493 7.55 0.89 21.07
C GLN A 493 8.29 2.11 20.49
N PRO A 494 8.17 2.35 19.16
CA PRO A 494 7.59 1.48 18.11
C PRO A 494 8.53 0.35 17.70
N VAL A 495 7.99 -0.85 17.47
CA VAL A 495 8.73 -1.96 16.85
C VAL A 495 8.81 -1.70 15.34
N PHE A 496 10.00 -1.72 14.75
CA PHE A 496 10.17 -1.44 13.32
C PHE A 496 10.69 -2.62 12.49
N GLU A 497 11.28 -3.63 13.14
CA GLU A 497 11.85 -4.80 12.47
C GLU A 497 11.64 -6.05 13.32
N ILE A 498 11.37 -7.16 12.65
CA ILE A 498 11.35 -8.50 13.27
C ILE A 498 12.18 -9.46 12.43
N GLY A 499 12.72 -10.51 13.05
CA GLY A 499 13.52 -11.46 12.28
C GLY A 499 14.14 -12.58 13.10
N VAL A 500 15.16 -13.19 12.50
CA VAL A 500 15.91 -14.33 13.03
C VAL A 500 17.39 -13.96 13.16
N GLU A 501 17.99 -14.25 14.31
CA GLU A 501 19.42 -14.15 14.55
C GLU A 501 20.02 -15.55 14.66
N LEU A 502 21.20 -15.77 14.07
CA LEU A 502 21.97 -17.00 14.16
C LEU A 502 23.17 -16.76 15.12
N PRO A 503 23.07 -17.10 16.42
CA PRO A 503 24.13 -16.81 17.38
C PRO A 503 25.47 -17.47 17.04
N GLU A 504 25.41 -18.69 16.53
CA GLU A 504 26.59 -19.51 16.18
C GLU A 504 26.88 -19.56 14.67
N GLY A 505 26.03 -18.87 13.88
CA GLY A 505 26.02 -19.01 12.41
C GLY A 505 25.39 -20.31 11.95
N GLY A 506 25.54 -20.61 10.65
CA GLY A 506 25.04 -21.84 10.05
C GLY A 506 24.01 -21.64 8.96
N VAL A 507 23.26 -22.70 8.66
CA VAL A 507 22.19 -22.71 7.65
C VAL A 507 20.90 -23.17 8.29
N VAL A 508 19.83 -22.35 8.14
CA VAL A 508 18.51 -22.64 8.67
C VAL A 508 17.44 -22.36 7.61
N PHE A 509 16.26 -22.93 7.79
CA PHE A 509 15.11 -22.79 6.90
C PHE A 509 13.93 -22.25 7.70
N LEU A 510 13.60 -20.98 7.50
CA LEU A 510 12.44 -20.34 8.12
C LEU A 510 11.19 -20.67 7.32
N ASP A 511 10.25 -21.39 7.93
CA ASP A 511 9.02 -21.82 7.28
C ASP A 511 8.02 -20.66 7.21
N TYR A 512 7.77 -19.97 8.33
CA TYR A 512 6.90 -18.78 8.42
C TYR A 512 7.22 -17.96 9.66
N LEU A 513 6.77 -16.69 9.63
CA LEU A 513 6.59 -15.85 10.80
C LEU A 513 5.18 -15.29 10.84
N SER A 514 4.60 -15.28 12.04
CA SER A 514 3.27 -14.73 12.34
C SER A 514 3.25 -14.13 13.73
N TRP A 515 2.16 -13.53 14.12
CA TRP A 515 1.90 -13.11 15.51
C TRP A 515 0.44 -13.32 15.86
N SER A 516 0.17 -13.38 17.15
CA SER A 516 -1.17 -13.58 17.70
C SER A 516 -1.31 -12.89 19.05
N GLY A 517 -2.53 -12.71 19.49
CA GLY A 517 -2.87 -12.01 20.72
C GLY A 517 -3.37 -10.60 20.47
N GLU A 518 -4.14 -10.07 21.42
CA GLU A 518 -4.61 -8.71 21.40
C GLU A 518 -3.53 -7.76 21.97
N PRO A 519 -3.49 -6.49 21.56
CA PRO A 519 -2.52 -5.54 22.06
C PRO A 519 -2.74 -5.21 23.54
N GLU A 520 -1.63 -5.05 24.26
CA GLU A 520 -1.59 -4.51 25.62
C GLU A 520 -0.52 -3.42 25.67
N VAL A 521 -0.91 -2.17 25.42
CA VAL A 521 0.04 -1.07 25.19
C VAL A 521 -0.47 0.27 25.68
N THR A 522 0.46 1.11 26.16
CA THR A 522 0.20 2.51 26.48
C THR A 522 1.01 3.41 25.56
N PHE A 523 0.33 4.24 24.80
CA PHE A 523 0.92 5.25 23.93
C PHE A 523 1.00 6.59 24.67
N ARG A 524 2.20 7.06 24.85
CA ARG A 524 2.51 8.38 25.39
C ARG A 524 3.87 8.81 24.87
N GLN A 525 4.18 10.10 24.96
CA GLN A 525 5.52 10.57 24.67
C GLN A 525 6.53 9.83 25.55
N PRO A 526 7.54 9.18 24.98
CA PRO A 526 8.57 8.50 25.76
C PRO A 526 9.45 9.51 26.52
N ASP A 527 10.00 9.07 27.64
CA ASP A 527 10.97 9.88 28.40
C ASP A 527 12.23 10.06 27.55
N THR A 528 12.67 11.31 27.39
CA THR A 528 13.88 11.63 26.66
C THR A 528 15.10 11.42 27.56
N PRO A 529 16.10 10.60 27.16
CA PRO A 529 17.33 10.46 27.91
C PRO A 529 18.06 11.79 28.09
N LYS A 530 18.68 11.99 29.25
CA LYS A 530 19.33 13.26 29.60
C LYS A 530 20.40 13.63 28.55
N GLY A 531 20.29 14.84 27.98
CA GLY A 531 21.22 15.37 26.99
C GLY A 531 20.97 14.90 25.57
N LYS A 532 19.86 14.23 25.31
CA LYS A 532 19.42 13.74 23.99
C LYS A 532 18.25 14.58 23.46
N HIS A 533 17.95 14.41 22.17
CA HIS A 533 16.73 14.95 21.56
C HIS A 533 15.55 14.00 21.78
N PRO A 534 14.32 14.53 21.93
CA PRO A 534 13.13 13.69 22.01
C PRO A 534 12.97 12.83 20.76
N SER A 535 12.52 11.57 20.94
CA SER A 535 12.16 10.70 19.85
C SER A 535 11.11 11.34 18.94
N ALA A 536 11.27 11.17 17.63
CA ALA A 536 10.28 11.52 16.62
C ALA A 536 9.48 10.29 16.16
N MET A 537 10.07 9.10 16.24
CA MET A 537 9.50 7.88 15.63
C MET A 537 8.24 7.40 16.35
N TRP A 538 8.12 7.58 17.67
CA TRP A 538 6.89 7.23 18.39
C TRP A 538 5.66 8.01 17.89
N ARG A 539 5.85 9.31 17.54
CA ARG A 539 4.77 10.14 16.98
C ARG A 539 4.49 9.80 15.52
N ARG A 540 5.53 9.46 14.76
CA ARG A 540 5.39 9.02 13.36
C ARG A 540 4.66 7.68 13.21
N ALA A 541 4.56 6.90 14.29
CA ALA A 541 3.77 5.68 14.35
C ALA A 541 2.24 5.94 14.27
N TRP A 542 1.82 7.20 14.43
CA TRP A 542 0.44 7.62 14.25
C TRP A 542 0.22 8.18 12.85
N VAL A 543 -0.68 7.57 12.11
CA VAL A 543 -1.13 8.08 10.82
C VAL A 543 -1.96 9.33 11.05
N ASN A 544 -1.47 10.46 10.54
CA ASN A 544 -1.96 11.78 10.89
C ASN A 544 -2.99 12.29 9.87
N GLY A 545 -4.27 12.21 10.19
CA GLY A 545 -5.40 12.75 9.43
C GLY A 545 -6.06 13.98 10.07
N VAL A 546 -5.33 14.75 10.93
CA VAL A 546 -5.78 16.06 11.41
C VAL A 546 -4.96 17.18 10.76
N ASP A 547 -5.47 18.41 10.81
CA ASP A 547 -4.74 19.57 10.26
C ASP A 547 -3.38 19.73 10.96
N GLU A 548 -3.35 19.68 12.31
CA GLU A 548 -2.13 19.82 13.10
C GLU A 548 -2.07 18.80 14.25
N LEU A 549 -0.95 18.11 14.34
CA LEU A 549 -0.59 17.21 15.44
C LEU A 549 0.67 17.72 16.12
N TRP A 550 0.56 18.14 17.35
CA TRP A 550 1.66 18.64 18.15
C TRP A 550 1.87 17.80 19.42
N THR A 551 3.10 17.80 19.89
CA THR A 551 3.48 17.37 21.23
C THR A 551 3.90 18.63 22.01
N PHE A 552 3.36 18.85 23.19
CA PHE A 552 3.67 20.01 24.01
C PHE A 552 3.81 19.59 25.48
N ALA A 553 2.94 20.06 26.38
CA ALA A 553 2.87 19.53 27.74
C ALA A 553 2.16 18.16 27.77
N GLU A 554 1.25 17.95 26.86
CA GLU A 554 0.57 16.69 26.57
C GLU A 554 1.21 15.93 25.40
N SER A 555 1.08 14.62 25.37
CA SER A 555 1.60 13.77 24.30
C SER A 555 0.97 14.07 22.96
N PHE A 556 -0.36 14.30 22.94
CA PHE A 556 -1.12 14.52 21.73
C PHE A 556 -1.96 15.80 21.86
N ARG A 557 -1.64 16.79 21.03
CA ARG A 557 -2.45 17.98 20.81
C ARG A 557 -2.94 17.95 19.38
N LEU A 558 -4.24 17.74 19.19
CA LEU A 558 -4.88 17.71 17.89
C LEU A 558 -5.59 19.04 17.64
N MET A 559 -5.47 19.54 16.40
CA MET A 559 -6.25 20.68 15.91
C MET A 559 -6.88 20.32 14.57
N GLN A 560 -8.18 20.58 14.45
CA GLN A 560 -8.96 20.37 13.25
C GLN A 560 -9.84 21.59 13.00
N ASN A 561 -9.69 22.22 11.83
CA ASN A 561 -10.40 23.46 11.53
C ASN A 561 -11.76 23.21 10.88
N GLU A 562 -11.87 22.19 10.04
CA GLU A 562 -13.08 21.88 9.29
C GLU A 562 -13.37 20.38 9.35
N GLY A 563 -14.62 20.03 9.69
CA GLY A 563 -15.04 18.64 9.79
C GLY A 563 -14.33 17.86 10.89
N ARG A 564 -14.16 16.57 10.66
CA ARG A 564 -13.58 15.63 11.63
C ARG A 564 -12.23 15.13 11.17
N GLY A 565 -11.21 15.23 12.03
CA GLY A 565 -9.89 14.68 11.84
C GLY A 565 -9.59 13.56 12.83
N LEU A 566 -8.79 12.59 12.41
CA LEU A 566 -8.35 11.45 13.18
C LEU A 566 -6.83 11.32 13.14
N ILE A 567 -6.23 10.90 14.26
CA ILE A 567 -4.93 10.24 14.23
C ILE A 567 -5.11 8.77 14.52
N VAL A 568 -4.52 7.90 13.70
CA VAL A 568 -4.82 6.46 13.71
C VAL A 568 -3.57 5.66 14.04
N GLN A 569 -3.72 4.61 14.84
CA GLN A 569 -2.66 3.63 15.12
C GLN A 569 -3.25 2.23 15.30
N GLY A 570 -2.42 1.19 15.07
CA GLY A 570 -2.85 -0.21 15.15
C GLY A 570 -3.15 -0.80 13.79
N THR A 571 -3.59 -2.06 13.75
CA THR A 571 -3.80 -2.83 12.53
C THR A 571 -5.12 -3.57 12.54
N ARG A 572 -5.51 -4.14 11.38
CA ARG A 572 -6.69 -5.02 11.26
C ARG A 572 -6.55 -6.37 11.98
N ASP A 573 -5.39 -6.64 12.60
CA ASP A 573 -5.22 -7.83 13.44
C ASP A 573 -5.95 -7.71 14.79
N TRP A 574 -6.23 -6.48 15.24
CA TRP A 574 -6.90 -6.21 16.52
C TRP A 574 -8.40 -6.42 16.42
N ARG A 575 -8.96 -7.22 17.33
CA ARG A 575 -10.38 -7.61 17.27
C ARG A 575 -11.17 -7.24 18.52
N ASN A 576 -10.75 -7.74 19.69
CA ASN A 576 -11.47 -7.64 20.96
C ASN A 576 -10.61 -6.93 21.99
N TYR A 577 -10.86 -5.64 22.17
CA TYR A 577 -10.04 -4.80 23.03
C TYR A 577 -10.82 -3.61 23.57
N THR A 578 -10.24 -2.96 24.57
CA THR A 578 -10.68 -1.69 25.13
C THR A 578 -9.64 -0.61 24.83
N VAL A 579 -10.03 0.48 24.22
CA VAL A 579 -9.21 1.69 24.10
C VAL A 579 -9.69 2.70 25.16
N THR A 580 -8.71 3.27 25.92
CA THR A 580 -8.98 4.28 26.96
C THR A 580 -8.04 5.47 26.75
N ALA A 581 -8.59 6.68 26.81
CA ALA A 581 -7.81 7.91 26.75
C ALA A 581 -8.42 9.02 27.62
N ASP A 582 -7.54 9.87 28.16
CA ASP A 582 -7.93 11.14 28.81
C ASP A 582 -8.06 12.22 27.73
N VAL A 583 -9.27 12.65 27.45
CA VAL A 583 -9.57 13.64 26.41
C VAL A 583 -9.97 14.97 27.04
N THR A 584 -9.25 16.04 26.70
CA THR A 584 -9.56 17.40 27.14
C THR A 584 -9.92 18.25 25.92
N PRO A 585 -11.23 18.49 25.66
CA PRO A 585 -11.66 19.35 24.56
C PRO A 585 -11.43 20.84 24.83
N HIS A 586 -10.93 21.55 23.82
CA HIS A 586 -10.77 23.00 23.84
C HIS A 586 -11.47 23.60 22.62
N MET A 587 -12.62 24.23 22.81
CA MET A 587 -13.42 24.85 21.73
C MET A 587 -13.80 23.87 20.61
N ALA A 588 -13.81 22.56 20.86
CA ALA A 588 -14.14 21.54 19.88
C ALA A 588 -15.67 21.35 19.79
N LYS A 589 -16.18 21.12 18.58
CA LYS A 589 -17.58 20.73 18.34
C LYS A 589 -17.83 19.34 18.90
N ALA A 590 -16.90 18.41 18.67
CA ALA A 590 -16.88 17.09 19.30
C ALA A 590 -15.42 16.62 19.47
N ALA A 591 -15.23 15.71 20.42
CA ALA A 591 -13.95 15.06 20.67
C ALA A 591 -14.19 13.62 21.14
N GLY A 592 -13.20 12.73 20.99
CA GLY A 592 -13.36 11.37 21.47
C GLY A 592 -12.28 10.40 20.99
N ILE A 593 -12.65 9.13 21.05
CA ILE A 593 -11.81 7.98 20.69
C ILE A 593 -12.55 7.08 19.72
N ALA A 594 -11.80 6.26 18.98
CA ALA A 594 -12.38 5.26 18.09
C ALA A 594 -11.71 3.90 18.24
N ALA A 595 -12.48 2.86 17.90
CA ALA A 595 -12.05 1.48 17.84
C ALA A 595 -12.40 0.86 16.47
N ARG A 596 -11.74 -0.25 16.12
CA ARG A 596 -11.85 -0.96 14.83
C ARG A 596 -11.72 -0.02 13.63
N VAL A 597 -10.74 0.88 13.72
CA VAL A 597 -10.46 1.88 12.69
C VAL A 597 -9.80 1.23 11.48
N GLN A 598 -10.38 1.45 10.30
CA GLN A 598 -9.92 0.95 9.00
C GLN A 598 -9.76 2.11 7.99
N GLY A 599 -9.49 3.31 8.47
CA GLY A 599 -9.32 4.52 7.68
C GLY A 599 -10.11 5.69 8.25
N MET A 600 -10.27 6.76 7.45
CA MET A 600 -10.93 8.00 7.88
C MET A 600 -12.46 7.88 8.01
N ARG A 601 -13.06 6.89 7.33
CA ARG A 601 -14.52 6.74 7.21
C ARG A 601 -15.04 5.32 7.53
N ARG A 602 -14.24 4.52 8.30
CA ARG A 602 -14.63 3.17 8.71
C ARG A 602 -14.15 2.92 10.14
N TYR A 603 -15.03 3.13 11.15
CA TYR A 603 -14.71 2.95 12.57
C TYR A 603 -15.96 3.02 13.47
N TYR A 604 -15.83 2.56 14.72
CA TYR A 604 -16.75 2.90 15.82
C TYR A 604 -16.14 4.02 16.66
N GLY A 605 -16.91 5.06 16.98
CA GLY A 605 -16.45 6.18 17.79
C GLY A 605 -17.24 6.36 19.08
N LEU A 606 -16.55 6.70 20.18
CA LEU A 606 -17.17 7.24 21.39
C LEU A 606 -16.87 8.74 21.44
N LEU A 607 -17.87 9.56 21.19
CA LEU A 607 -17.75 11.01 21.05
C LEU A 607 -18.51 11.76 22.14
N ILE A 608 -17.88 12.79 22.69
CA ILE A 608 -18.55 13.82 23.50
C ILE A 608 -18.72 15.08 22.65
N GLY A 609 -19.98 15.53 22.52
CA GLY A 609 -20.37 16.69 21.72
C GLY A 609 -20.57 17.95 22.56
N HIS A 610 -20.36 19.12 21.97
CA HIS A 610 -20.64 20.42 22.61
C HIS A 610 -22.12 20.60 22.94
N ASP A 611 -23.00 19.84 22.29
CA ASP A 611 -24.44 19.75 22.57
C ASP A 611 -24.78 18.94 23.85
N LYS A 612 -23.75 18.64 24.68
CA LYS A 612 -23.89 17.93 25.96
C LYS A 612 -24.42 16.51 25.81
N LYS A 613 -24.01 15.84 24.75
CA LYS A 613 -24.31 14.42 24.54
C LYS A 613 -23.05 13.61 24.40
N VAL A 614 -23.09 12.38 24.88
CA VAL A 614 -22.14 11.33 24.54
C VAL A 614 -22.80 10.38 23.55
N ARG A 615 -22.06 9.91 22.55
CA ARG A 615 -22.57 9.03 21.47
C ARG A 615 -21.62 7.91 21.18
N ILE A 616 -22.17 6.71 20.96
CA ILE A 616 -21.51 5.68 20.17
C ILE A 616 -21.98 5.84 18.74
N ILE A 617 -21.05 6.07 17.83
CA ILE A 617 -21.31 6.17 16.39
C ILE A 617 -20.69 5.02 15.62
N LYS A 618 -21.28 4.67 14.49
CA LYS A 618 -20.67 3.89 13.42
C LYS A 618 -20.42 4.83 12.24
N MET A 619 -19.19 4.86 11.77
CA MET A 619 -18.81 5.51 10.53
C MET A 619 -18.48 4.42 9.51
N VAL A 620 -19.30 4.27 8.50
CA VAL A 620 -19.04 3.44 7.30
C VAL A 620 -19.54 4.26 6.12
N ASN A 621 -18.65 5.05 5.55
CA ASN A 621 -18.87 6.10 4.57
C ASN A 621 -19.79 7.24 5.09
N GLU A 622 -20.87 6.91 5.80
CA GLU A 622 -21.77 7.84 6.47
C GLU A 622 -21.86 7.54 7.96
N GLU A 623 -22.13 8.57 8.75
CA GLU A 623 -22.30 8.44 10.20
C GLU A 623 -23.69 7.93 10.57
N SER A 624 -23.72 6.93 11.45
CA SER A 624 -24.91 6.44 12.12
C SER A 624 -24.73 6.49 13.64
N ILE A 625 -25.69 7.06 14.36
CA ILE A 625 -25.70 7.06 15.83
C ILE A 625 -26.30 5.74 16.32
N LEU A 626 -25.47 4.90 16.96
CA LEU A 626 -25.90 3.62 17.52
C LEU A 626 -26.51 3.76 18.92
N ALA A 627 -25.96 4.68 19.72
CA ALA A 627 -26.47 4.99 21.05
C ALA A 627 -26.13 6.45 21.44
N SER A 628 -26.97 7.08 22.27
CA SER A 628 -26.75 8.46 22.74
C SER A 628 -27.36 8.67 24.12
N ALA A 629 -26.66 9.48 24.93
CA ALA A 629 -27.13 9.91 26.25
C ALA A 629 -26.71 11.37 26.53
N ASP A 630 -27.39 12.00 27.49
CA ASP A 630 -26.97 13.31 27.99
C ASP A 630 -25.68 13.16 28.82
N PHE A 631 -24.68 14.02 28.57
CA PHE A 631 -23.42 14.03 29.25
C PHE A 631 -22.92 15.46 29.46
N ASN A 632 -22.90 15.90 30.71
CA ASN A 632 -22.49 17.27 31.01
C ASN A 632 -20.99 17.40 31.20
N TRP A 633 -20.38 18.32 30.44
CA TRP A 633 -18.96 18.65 30.50
C TRP A 633 -18.72 20.12 30.06
N SER A 634 -17.54 20.65 30.30
CA SER A 634 -17.14 21.99 29.90
C SER A 634 -15.78 21.98 29.20
N PHE A 635 -15.50 22.98 28.39
CA PHE A 635 -14.17 23.13 27.80
C PHE A 635 -13.10 23.19 28.89
N GLY A 636 -12.04 22.43 28.69
CA GLY A 636 -10.96 22.29 29.66
C GLY A 636 -11.15 21.16 30.67
N ASP A 637 -12.34 20.57 30.78
CA ASP A 637 -12.52 19.35 31.57
C ASP A 637 -11.78 18.19 30.92
N THR A 638 -11.02 17.43 31.70
CA THR A 638 -10.39 16.18 31.26
C THR A 638 -11.35 15.04 31.55
N ILE A 639 -11.74 14.32 30.52
CA ILE A 639 -12.71 13.21 30.58
C ILE A 639 -12.00 11.93 30.19
N GLU A 640 -11.96 10.96 31.09
CA GLU A 640 -11.50 9.62 30.73
C GLU A 640 -12.59 8.91 29.93
N LEU A 641 -12.32 8.61 28.66
CA LEU A 641 -13.20 7.85 27.78
C LEU A 641 -12.62 6.46 27.57
N SER A 642 -13.48 5.43 27.67
CA SER A 642 -13.13 4.05 27.31
C SER A 642 -14.17 3.49 26.36
N LEU A 643 -13.71 2.85 25.27
CA LEU A 643 -14.54 2.16 24.29
C LEU A 643 -14.08 0.72 24.18
N THR A 644 -14.95 -0.20 24.59
CA THR A 644 -14.73 -1.65 24.49
C THR A 644 -15.44 -2.19 23.26
N VAL A 645 -14.75 -2.99 22.47
CA VAL A 645 -15.30 -3.80 21.36
C VAL A 645 -14.97 -5.27 21.63
N ASP A 646 -16.03 -6.10 21.77
CA ASP A 646 -15.90 -7.54 22.08
C ASP A 646 -16.99 -8.32 21.30
N GLY A 647 -16.57 -9.03 20.26
CA GLY A 647 -17.53 -9.61 19.29
C GLY A 647 -18.37 -8.50 18.63
N ASP A 648 -19.67 -8.56 18.80
CA ASP A 648 -20.65 -7.56 18.35
C ASP A 648 -20.98 -6.48 19.40
N LYS A 649 -20.52 -6.67 20.65
CA LYS A 649 -20.78 -5.75 21.75
C LYS A 649 -19.87 -4.53 21.71
N ILE A 650 -20.47 -3.35 21.91
CA ILE A 650 -19.77 -2.07 21.99
C ILE A 650 -20.23 -1.35 23.25
N ILE A 651 -19.25 -1.04 24.14
CA ILE A 651 -19.53 -0.42 25.43
C ILE A 651 -18.74 0.87 25.57
N GLY A 652 -19.42 1.97 25.84
CA GLY A 652 -18.86 3.29 26.11
C GLY A 652 -18.89 3.64 27.60
N VAL A 653 -17.71 4.00 28.14
CA VAL A 653 -17.54 4.41 29.55
C VAL A 653 -16.97 5.83 29.57
N ALA A 654 -17.49 6.68 30.46
CA ALA A 654 -16.94 8.02 30.69
C ALA A 654 -16.72 8.22 32.21
N ASN A 655 -15.50 8.62 32.60
CA ASN A 655 -15.09 8.80 33.98
C ASN A 655 -15.40 7.59 34.87
N GLY A 656 -15.15 6.39 34.37
CA GLY A 656 -15.37 5.13 35.08
C GLY A 656 -16.84 4.66 35.15
N VAL A 657 -17.77 5.35 34.52
CA VAL A 657 -19.19 5.01 34.50
C VAL A 657 -19.59 4.52 33.11
N GLU A 658 -20.23 3.37 33.00
CA GLU A 658 -20.84 2.91 31.75
C GLU A 658 -21.97 3.87 31.37
N VAL A 659 -21.81 4.59 30.27
CA VAL A 659 -22.76 5.60 29.79
C VAL A 659 -23.60 5.11 28.62
N LEU A 660 -23.04 4.19 27.80
CA LEU A 660 -23.68 3.66 26.59
C LEU A 660 -23.30 2.21 26.35
N LYS A 661 -24.27 1.46 25.80
CA LYS A 661 -24.04 0.08 25.34
C LYS A 661 -24.87 -0.18 24.08
N THR A 662 -24.31 -0.88 23.12
CA THR A 662 -24.99 -1.28 21.87
C THR A 662 -24.36 -2.55 21.29
N GLU A 663 -24.91 -3.06 20.20
CA GLU A 663 -24.41 -4.19 19.44
C GLU A 663 -24.36 -3.83 17.95
N ASP A 664 -23.25 -4.12 17.28
CA ASP A 664 -23.07 -3.97 15.82
C ASP A 664 -21.89 -4.84 15.36
N SER A 665 -22.08 -5.60 14.28
CA SER A 665 -21.08 -6.54 13.73
C SER A 665 -20.46 -6.07 12.40
N THR A 666 -20.73 -4.84 11.96
CA THR A 666 -20.30 -4.34 10.64
C THR A 666 -18.78 -4.31 10.49
N LEU A 667 -18.05 -3.86 11.53
CA LEU A 667 -16.59 -3.84 11.55
C LEU A 667 -16.09 -4.85 12.58
N ALA A 668 -15.40 -5.89 12.13
CA ALA A 668 -14.93 -6.98 12.97
C ALA A 668 -13.54 -6.74 13.60
N CYS A 669 -12.75 -5.82 13.03
CA CYS A 669 -11.35 -5.59 13.40
C CYS A 669 -10.89 -4.18 12.99
N GLY A 670 -9.71 -3.77 13.45
CA GLY A 670 -9.08 -2.50 13.11
C GLY A 670 -8.35 -1.87 14.28
N GLY A 671 -7.59 -0.81 14.00
CA GLY A 671 -6.83 -0.06 14.99
C GLY A 671 -7.69 0.89 15.83
N ILE A 672 -7.04 1.88 16.43
CA ILE A 672 -7.66 2.92 17.27
C ILE A 672 -7.45 4.30 16.66
N ALA A 673 -8.25 5.28 17.11
CA ALA A 673 -7.98 6.68 16.81
C ALA A 673 -8.29 7.62 17.99
N LEU A 674 -7.61 8.77 18.00
CA LEU A 674 -8.05 9.98 18.68
C LEU A 674 -8.78 10.88 17.68
N ILE A 675 -9.87 11.50 18.10
CA ILE A 675 -10.78 12.28 17.25
C ILE A 675 -10.86 13.72 17.73
N ALA A 676 -10.75 14.68 16.79
CA ALA A 676 -11.09 16.06 16.98
C ALA A 676 -12.03 16.53 15.86
N GLU A 677 -13.12 17.24 16.21
CA GLU A 677 -14.04 17.85 15.26
C GLU A 677 -14.12 19.35 15.53
N GLU A 678 -13.75 20.15 14.54
CA GLU A 678 -13.80 21.63 14.53
C GLU A 678 -13.36 22.23 15.87
N GLY A 679 -12.06 22.10 16.19
CA GLY A 679 -11.47 22.63 17.42
C GLY A 679 -10.17 21.97 17.80
N ARG A 680 -9.86 21.99 19.10
CA ARG A 680 -8.62 21.45 19.65
C ARG A 680 -8.91 20.44 20.77
N THR A 681 -8.11 19.37 20.82
CA THR A 681 -8.11 18.41 21.93
C THR A 681 -6.70 18.23 22.48
N ALA A 682 -6.59 17.82 23.73
CA ALA A 682 -5.36 17.40 24.37
C ALA A 682 -5.56 16.02 25.01
N THR A 683 -4.54 15.15 24.89
CA THR A 683 -4.52 13.80 25.46
C THR A 683 -3.10 13.47 25.92
N ASN A 684 -2.95 12.95 27.15
CA ASN A 684 -1.64 12.59 27.69
C ASN A 684 -1.24 11.17 27.36
N SER A 685 -2.20 10.25 27.37
CA SER A 685 -1.95 8.85 27.09
C SER A 685 -3.17 8.18 26.45
N VAL A 686 -2.88 7.14 25.65
CA VAL A 686 -3.88 6.23 25.12
C VAL A 686 -3.47 4.82 25.54
N ARG A 687 -4.38 4.09 26.20
CA ARG A 687 -4.16 2.71 26.61
C ARG A 687 -5.03 1.77 25.79
N VAL A 688 -4.46 0.64 25.40
CA VAL A 688 -5.19 -0.45 24.76
C VAL A 688 -4.93 -1.71 25.58
N ASN A 689 -5.99 -2.40 25.95
CA ASN A 689 -5.93 -3.66 26.67
C ASN A 689 -6.87 -4.67 26.01
N PRO A 690 -6.62 -5.98 26.13
CA PRO A 690 -7.59 -7.01 25.78
C PRO A 690 -8.95 -6.75 26.43
N ALA A 691 -10.07 -7.08 25.75
CA ALA A 691 -11.45 -6.89 26.24
C ALA A 691 -11.81 -7.83 27.39
#